data_0bf0954cc76bc3d0ca7b0f5affcf401d
#
_entry.id   0bf0954cc76bc3d0ca7b0f5affcf401d
#
_cell.length_a   1.000
_cell.length_b   1.000
_cell.length_c   1.000
_cell.angle_alpha   90.00
_cell.angle_beta   90.00
_cell.angle_gamma   90.00
#
_symmetry.space_group_name_H-M   'P 1'
#
loop_
_entity.id
_entity.type
_entity.pdbx_description
1 polymer ?
#
loop_
_entity_poly.entity_id
_entity_poly.type
_entity_poly.pdbx_seq_one_letter_code
_entity_poly.pdbx_strand_id
1 'polypeptide(L)'
;MLITQNATIIGEIAPHGGVLVDRLLHGAERDAAIERAQRAKRIALNAVNLSDLELLAVGTLSPLTGFMGKRDYDSVVESMRLANGLVWSLPITLPVTREIADTLRVGEEIALTESDGHPLALMTLTEKFEYDQVREAQNVYRTTDDKHPGVARLYQQGDVYLAGDISVIDLPNNLEFPEFRHLPLATRKMFAARGWKRVVAFQTRNPIHRAHEYIQKTALEICDGLLLHPLVGETKADDIPADVRMQAYQELLRDYYPPDRVLLGVFPAAMRYAGPREAIFHALCRKNYGCTHIIIGRDHAGVGKYYGTYDAQKIFDEFKLEEIGITPLLFEHTFYCKKCGQIVSAKTCPHGEADHLILSGTQVREMLQRGEMLPPEFTRPEVAKVLVEGMKQKQVETKMQSAGAPQPLLYRGTPPSKKKILVLGLDSGEPSLIFDQFGAEMPNLKRLRTQGAWGKLESVIPPITVPAWACSMASKDPGQLGIYGFRNRADHSYENMTIANGRSVQELQVWDYLGQAGKQSILVGVPPSYPPKPVVGIRVGCFLTPSTQSKYTFPENVREEIAKVAPNYMVDVPNFRTDNKQWLLGKIYEMTEERFKVIRHFMKEKPWDFLMAVEIGVDRLHHGFWKYHDPNHSKHEPGNSLVNSIHDYYVWLDKQIGSVLELIDDDTSVIVMSDHGAKRMDGGITLNEWLINEGYLVLEEKPQGVVPLEKVRVNWARTRAWGSGGYYGRVFLNVKGREPHGVIEPNDFETVRDELTEKLMKIPDDKGRPIPTRVYKPQRIYHDAKNVPPDLIVIFGDLYWRAVGSIGLNTLHTFENDTGPDDANHAQHGIFVYYDPKRNLGGRELAGMRLTDLGPTVLHELGQEIPADMIGQVIQVNGQH
;
A
#
# COMPACT_ATOMS: atom_id res chain seq x y z
N MET A 1 -34.62 3.74 8.76
CA MET A 1 -35.51 2.91 7.92
C MET A 1 -34.71 1.68 7.54
N LEU A 2 -34.97 0.54 8.18
CA LEU A 2 -34.23 -0.71 7.96
C LEU A 2 -34.47 -1.20 6.54
N ILE A 3 -33.49 -1.15 5.67
CA ILE A 3 -33.53 -1.80 4.36
C ILE A 3 -33.27 -3.30 4.60
N THR A 4 -34.33 -4.04 4.86
CA THR A 4 -34.32 -5.50 4.77
C THR A 4 -34.28 -5.89 3.29
N GLN A 5 -33.08 -6.05 2.73
CA GLN A 5 -32.96 -6.82 1.48
C GLN A 5 -32.97 -8.32 1.81
N ASN A 6 -34.17 -8.87 1.97
CA ASN A 6 -34.40 -10.30 1.90
C ASN A 6 -34.28 -10.76 0.43
N ALA A 7 -33.06 -11.02 -0.01
CA ALA A 7 -32.84 -11.85 -1.18
C ALA A 7 -32.21 -13.17 -0.69
N THR A 8 -33.08 -14.14 -0.41
CA THR A 8 -32.63 -15.53 -0.23
C THR A 8 -32.17 -16.03 -1.60
N ILE A 9 -30.85 -16.01 -1.84
CA ILE A 9 -30.27 -16.67 -3.01
C ILE A 9 -30.34 -18.17 -2.72
N ILE A 10 -31.09 -18.89 -3.53
CA ILE A 10 -31.34 -20.34 -3.37
C ILE A 10 -29.99 -21.08 -3.40
N GLY A 11 -29.61 -21.69 -2.27
CA GLY A 11 -28.39 -22.50 -2.12
C GLY A 11 -27.32 -21.93 -1.18
N GLU A 12 -27.50 -20.76 -0.61
CA GLU A 12 -26.53 -20.16 0.32
C GLU A 12 -26.78 -20.54 1.78
N ILE A 13 -25.66 -20.72 2.52
CA ILE A 13 -25.72 -20.87 3.98
C ILE A 13 -26.24 -19.56 4.62
N ALA A 14 -27.25 -19.66 5.51
CA ALA A 14 -27.74 -18.50 6.24
C ALA A 14 -26.65 -17.93 7.17
N PRO A 15 -26.55 -16.59 7.31
CA PRO A 15 -25.69 -15.99 8.32
C PRO A 15 -26.04 -16.49 9.73
N HIS A 16 -25.11 -16.36 10.67
CA HIS A 16 -25.38 -16.71 12.06
C HIS A 16 -26.42 -15.75 12.65
N GLY A 17 -27.49 -16.30 13.25
CA GLY A 17 -28.66 -15.52 13.68
C GLY A 17 -29.61 -15.13 12.54
N GLY A 18 -29.37 -15.59 11.30
CA GLY A 18 -30.30 -15.46 10.17
C GLY A 18 -30.10 -14.23 9.27
N VAL A 19 -29.45 -13.17 9.77
CA VAL A 19 -29.27 -11.89 9.05
C VAL A 19 -27.84 -11.40 9.20
N LEU A 20 -27.25 -10.88 8.10
CA LEU A 20 -26.02 -10.08 8.19
C LEU A 20 -26.38 -8.67 8.72
N VAL A 21 -25.74 -8.29 9.81
CA VAL A 21 -25.93 -7.00 10.48
C VAL A 21 -24.92 -6.01 9.90
N ASP A 22 -25.39 -5.07 9.09
CA ASP A 22 -24.59 -3.95 8.59
C ASP A 22 -24.79 -2.72 9.49
N ARG A 23 -23.71 -2.17 10.01
CA ARG A 23 -23.72 -1.00 10.90
C ARG A 23 -23.09 0.24 10.27
N LEU A 24 -22.63 0.16 9.02
CA LEU A 24 -22.06 1.28 8.28
C LEU A 24 -23.14 2.27 7.87
N LEU A 25 -22.92 3.54 8.19
CA LEU A 25 -23.77 4.64 7.78
C LEU A 25 -23.38 5.17 6.39
N HIS A 26 -24.39 5.61 5.63
CA HIS A 26 -24.16 6.15 4.28
C HIS A 26 -24.92 7.47 4.08
N GLY A 27 -24.38 8.33 3.18
CA GLY A 27 -25.03 9.58 2.77
C GLY A 27 -25.40 10.48 3.95
N ALA A 28 -26.60 11.06 3.95
CA ALA A 28 -27.06 12.02 4.94
C ALA A 28 -27.06 11.49 6.39
N GLU A 29 -27.29 10.19 6.60
CA GLU A 29 -27.22 9.59 7.94
C GLU A 29 -25.78 9.59 8.48
N ARG A 30 -24.79 9.33 7.63
CA ARG A 30 -23.38 9.43 7.97
C ARG A 30 -22.96 10.87 8.30
N ASP A 31 -23.38 11.83 7.46
CA ASP A 31 -23.04 13.24 7.67
C ASP A 31 -23.61 13.76 9.00
N ALA A 32 -24.87 13.43 9.31
CA ALA A 32 -25.49 13.77 10.59
C ALA A 32 -24.80 13.09 11.79
N ALA A 33 -24.28 11.88 11.61
CA ALA A 33 -23.54 11.17 12.65
C ALA A 33 -22.17 11.81 12.91
N ILE A 34 -21.48 12.31 11.89
CA ILE A 34 -20.23 13.07 12.04
C ILE A 34 -20.45 14.31 12.90
N GLU A 35 -21.51 15.08 12.64
CA GLU A 35 -21.82 16.27 13.46
C GLU A 35 -22.11 15.92 14.92
N ARG A 36 -22.84 14.82 15.19
CA ARG A 36 -23.10 14.37 16.57
C ARG A 36 -21.81 13.89 17.25
N ALA A 37 -20.95 13.15 16.54
CA ALA A 37 -19.69 12.65 17.07
C ALA A 37 -18.72 13.78 17.48
N GLN A 38 -18.78 14.94 16.82
CA GLN A 38 -17.97 16.11 17.19
C GLN A 38 -18.34 16.65 18.58
N ARG A 39 -19.59 16.49 19.01
CA ARG A 39 -20.14 17.01 20.28
C ARG A 39 -20.18 15.94 21.38
N ALA A 40 -20.08 14.66 21.02
CA ALA A 40 -20.13 13.54 21.94
C ALA A 40 -18.83 13.39 22.75
N LYS A 41 -18.92 12.76 23.91
CA LYS A 41 -17.76 12.32 24.67
C LYS A 41 -17.02 11.24 23.89
N ARG A 42 -15.69 11.26 23.93
CA ARG A 42 -14.85 10.41 23.10
C ARG A 42 -14.21 9.30 23.91
N ILE A 43 -14.23 8.09 23.35
CA ILE A 43 -13.53 6.92 23.88
C ILE A 43 -12.57 6.45 22.78
N ALA A 44 -11.27 6.55 23.05
CA ALA A 44 -10.25 6.03 22.13
C ALA A 44 -10.19 4.49 22.23
N LEU A 45 -10.30 3.82 21.08
CA LEU A 45 -10.27 2.37 21.00
C LEU A 45 -8.82 1.86 20.97
N ASN A 46 -8.55 0.76 21.67
CA ASN A 46 -7.30 0.02 21.52
C ASN A 46 -7.33 -0.86 20.25
N ALA A 47 -6.22 -1.47 19.87
CA ALA A 47 -6.11 -2.29 18.66
C ALA A 47 -7.11 -3.44 18.59
N VAL A 48 -7.45 -4.07 19.71
CA VAL A 48 -8.44 -5.15 19.78
C VAL A 48 -9.84 -4.61 19.53
N ASN A 49 -10.20 -3.51 20.21
CA ASN A 49 -11.52 -2.90 20.04
C ASN A 49 -11.72 -2.25 18.67
N LEU A 50 -10.64 -1.73 18.04
CA LEU A 50 -10.67 -1.29 16.63
C LEU A 50 -11.00 -2.45 15.69
N SER A 51 -10.36 -3.61 15.90
CA SER A 51 -10.66 -4.83 15.16
C SER A 51 -12.11 -5.29 15.38
N ASP A 52 -12.59 -5.28 16.62
CA ASP A 52 -13.98 -5.65 16.93
C ASP A 52 -14.98 -4.68 16.28
N LEU A 53 -14.69 -3.37 16.31
CA LEU A 53 -15.52 -2.37 15.65
C LEU A 53 -15.61 -2.63 14.14
N GLU A 54 -14.48 -2.90 13.47
CA GLU A 54 -14.47 -3.24 12.03
C GLU A 54 -15.31 -4.47 11.73
N LEU A 55 -15.15 -5.54 12.53
CA LEU A 55 -15.90 -6.78 12.35
C LEU A 55 -17.41 -6.62 12.64
N LEU A 56 -17.77 -5.80 13.62
CA LEU A 56 -19.17 -5.43 13.90
C LEU A 56 -19.77 -4.61 12.76
N ALA A 57 -19.00 -3.63 12.25
CA ALA A 57 -19.43 -2.72 11.18
C ALA A 57 -19.93 -3.46 9.94
N VAL A 58 -19.21 -4.50 9.52
CA VAL A 58 -19.42 -5.17 8.23
C VAL A 58 -20.21 -6.48 8.34
N GLY A 59 -20.72 -6.80 9.52
CA GLY A 59 -21.54 -7.99 9.76
C GLY A 59 -20.77 -9.28 9.95
N THR A 60 -19.45 -9.24 10.10
CA THR A 60 -18.65 -10.43 10.44
C THR A 60 -19.05 -11.02 11.79
N LEU A 61 -19.44 -10.16 12.76
CA LEU A 61 -19.90 -10.54 14.08
C LEU A 61 -21.43 -10.62 14.20
N SER A 62 -22.15 -10.78 13.09
CA SER A 62 -23.60 -11.03 13.17
C SER A 62 -23.90 -12.22 14.07
N PRO A 63 -24.91 -12.13 14.96
CA PRO A 63 -25.98 -11.13 14.98
C PRO A 63 -25.73 -9.90 15.87
N LEU A 64 -24.52 -9.67 16.36
CA LEU A 64 -24.24 -8.54 17.26
C LEU A 64 -24.43 -7.20 16.54
N THR A 65 -25.01 -6.23 17.25
CA THR A 65 -25.24 -4.85 16.77
C THR A 65 -24.31 -3.84 17.43
N GLY A 66 -23.50 -4.31 18.39
CA GLY A 66 -22.55 -3.50 19.14
C GLY A 66 -21.83 -4.32 20.22
N PHE A 67 -21.35 -3.64 21.26
CA PHE A 67 -20.66 -4.28 22.40
C PHE A 67 -21.68 -4.86 23.38
N MET A 68 -21.38 -6.08 23.89
CA MET A 68 -22.31 -6.88 24.69
C MET A 68 -22.70 -6.23 26.00
N GLY A 69 -24.00 -6.28 26.34
CA GLY A 69 -24.50 -6.02 27.69
C GLY A 69 -24.23 -7.17 28.66
N LYS A 70 -24.40 -6.90 29.94
CA LYS A 70 -24.06 -7.84 31.02
C LYS A 70 -24.73 -9.21 30.86
N ARG A 71 -25.97 -9.25 30.42
CA ARG A 71 -26.74 -10.49 30.26
C ARG A 71 -26.13 -11.41 29.20
N ASP A 72 -25.76 -10.87 28.02
CA ASP A 72 -25.11 -11.63 26.97
C ASP A 72 -23.68 -12.00 27.39
N TYR A 73 -22.94 -11.06 27.99
CA TYR A 73 -21.59 -11.30 28.49
C TYR A 73 -21.55 -12.46 29.49
N ASP A 74 -22.38 -12.44 30.54
CA ASP A 74 -22.41 -13.51 31.54
C ASP A 74 -22.76 -14.87 30.90
N SER A 75 -23.74 -14.90 30.01
CA SER A 75 -24.17 -16.10 29.30
C SER A 75 -23.05 -16.65 28.40
N VAL A 76 -22.35 -15.80 27.68
CA VAL A 76 -21.22 -16.19 26.80
C VAL A 76 -20.04 -16.73 27.62
N VAL A 77 -19.67 -16.06 28.71
CA VAL A 77 -18.60 -16.50 29.59
C VAL A 77 -18.90 -17.86 30.19
N GLU A 78 -20.13 -18.11 30.64
CA GLU A 78 -20.55 -19.34 31.31
C GLU A 78 -20.84 -20.48 30.34
N SER A 79 -21.61 -20.24 29.30
CA SER A 79 -22.22 -21.30 28.47
C SER A 79 -21.87 -21.26 26.99
N MET A 80 -21.04 -20.31 26.52
CA MET A 80 -20.75 -20.10 25.10
C MET A 80 -22.02 -19.83 24.26
N ARG A 81 -22.99 -19.12 24.81
CA ARG A 81 -24.25 -18.75 24.16
C ARG A 81 -24.63 -17.31 24.49
N LEU A 82 -25.20 -16.60 23.55
CA LEU A 82 -25.94 -15.37 23.84
C LEU A 82 -27.15 -15.67 24.71
N ALA A 83 -27.69 -14.68 25.40
CA ALA A 83 -28.86 -14.83 26.31
C ALA A 83 -30.12 -15.33 25.59
N ASN A 84 -30.17 -15.23 24.25
CA ASN A 84 -31.23 -15.80 23.42
C ASN A 84 -31.02 -17.27 23.02
N GLY A 85 -29.92 -17.89 23.49
CA GLY A 85 -29.55 -19.28 23.23
C GLY A 85 -28.71 -19.56 22.01
N LEU A 86 -28.45 -18.56 21.13
CA LEU A 86 -27.56 -18.73 20.00
C LEU A 86 -26.12 -19.02 20.45
N VAL A 87 -25.44 -19.93 19.79
CA VAL A 87 -24.04 -20.26 20.06
C VAL A 87 -23.17 -19.04 19.82
N TRP A 88 -22.37 -18.66 20.81
CA TRP A 88 -21.42 -17.56 20.73
C TRP A 88 -20.32 -17.76 21.77
N SER A 89 -19.09 -17.95 21.34
CA SER A 89 -18.04 -18.52 22.22
C SER A 89 -17.13 -17.53 22.92
N LEU A 90 -17.05 -16.27 22.43
CA LEU A 90 -16.16 -15.24 23.00
C LEU A 90 -16.92 -13.96 23.33
N PRO A 91 -16.61 -13.31 24.45
CA PRO A 91 -17.16 -11.98 24.75
C PRO A 91 -16.60 -10.92 23.79
N ILE A 92 -17.47 -10.05 23.29
CA ILE A 92 -17.14 -8.86 22.49
C ILE A 92 -17.51 -7.64 23.33
N THR A 93 -16.49 -7.04 23.95
CA THR A 93 -16.67 -6.06 25.04
C THR A 93 -15.81 -4.82 24.83
N LEU A 94 -16.23 -3.71 25.39
CA LEU A 94 -15.51 -2.44 25.39
C LEU A 94 -15.06 -2.06 26.81
N PRO A 95 -13.81 -2.39 27.20
CA PRO A 95 -13.31 -2.07 28.54
C PRO A 95 -12.88 -0.61 28.64
N VAL A 96 -13.19 0.00 29.76
CA VAL A 96 -12.69 1.33 30.17
C VAL A 96 -12.32 1.33 31.63
N THR A 97 -11.49 2.29 32.08
CA THR A 97 -11.20 2.50 33.48
C THR A 97 -12.43 3.05 34.23
N ARG A 98 -12.47 2.86 35.53
CA ARG A 98 -13.57 3.39 36.37
C ARG A 98 -13.70 4.91 36.26
N GLU A 99 -12.58 5.62 36.21
CA GLU A 99 -12.60 7.08 36.05
C GLU A 99 -13.33 7.50 34.78
N ILE A 100 -13.10 6.79 33.66
CA ILE A 100 -13.80 7.07 32.39
C ILE A 100 -15.29 6.70 32.54
N ALA A 101 -15.60 5.51 33.07
CA ALA A 101 -16.98 5.04 33.23
C ALA A 101 -17.83 5.99 34.11
N ASP A 102 -17.24 6.59 35.15
CA ASP A 102 -17.93 7.52 36.05
C ASP A 102 -18.30 8.84 35.36
N THR A 103 -17.62 9.23 34.31
CA THR A 103 -17.94 10.41 33.51
C THR A 103 -19.14 10.19 32.58
N LEU A 104 -19.50 8.94 32.29
CA LEU A 104 -20.51 8.56 31.29
C LEU A 104 -21.87 8.28 31.97
N ARG A 105 -22.95 8.55 31.22
CA ARG A 105 -24.33 8.27 31.66
C ARG A 105 -25.00 7.31 30.69
N VAL A 106 -25.73 6.33 31.25
CA VAL A 106 -26.57 5.45 30.47
C VAL A 106 -27.63 6.28 29.71
N GLY A 107 -27.81 5.98 28.44
CA GLY A 107 -28.68 6.73 27.50
C GLY A 107 -27.98 7.82 26.72
N GLU A 108 -26.70 8.21 27.05
CA GLU A 108 -25.95 9.15 26.24
C GLU A 108 -25.32 8.48 25.02
N GLU A 109 -25.13 9.27 23.98
CA GLU A 109 -24.39 8.86 22.78
C GLU A 109 -22.90 9.22 22.97
N ILE A 110 -22.01 8.27 22.76
CA ILE A 110 -20.55 8.44 22.86
C ILE A 110 -19.90 8.19 21.53
N ALA A 111 -18.84 8.90 21.22
CA ALA A 111 -18.05 8.72 20.01
C ALA A 111 -16.88 7.75 20.29
N LEU A 112 -16.84 6.66 19.53
CA LEU A 112 -15.71 5.73 19.51
C LEU A 112 -14.70 6.23 18.48
N THR A 113 -13.46 6.42 18.89
CA THR A 113 -12.45 7.10 18.07
C THR A 113 -11.18 6.26 17.91
N GLU A 114 -10.41 6.55 16.88
CA GLU A 114 -9.01 6.17 16.84
C GLU A 114 -8.21 6.93 17.91
N SER A 115 -6.95 6.55 18.11
CA SER A 115 -6.07 7.17 19.11
C SER A 115 -5.80 8.66 18.85
N ASP A 116 -5.97 9.13 17.61
CA ASP A 116 -5.83 10.53 17.19
C ASP A 116 -7.10 11.36 17.38
N GLY A 117 -8.20 10.72 17.84
CA GLY A 117 -9.48 11.34 18.06
C GLY A 117 -10.41 11.38 16.83
N HIS A 118 -10.04 10.74 15.70
CA HIS A 118 -10.93 10.58 14.56
C HIS A 118 -12.13 9.70 14.93
N PRO A 119 -13.39 10.19 14.78
CA PRO A 119 -14.58 9.44 15.15
C PRO A 119 -14.87 8.35 14.13
N LEU A 120 -14.90 7.10 14.58
CA LEU A 120 -15.25 5.93 13.78
C LEU A 120 -16.69 5.51 13.93
N ALA A 121 -17.27 5.67 15.11
CA ALA A 121 -18.64 5.27 15.37
C ALA A 121 -19.28 6.10 16.47
N LEU A 122 -20.60 6.13 16.47
CA LEU A 122 -21.39 6.51 17.63
C LEU A 122 -21.93 5.25 18.29
N MET A 123 -21.86 5.20 19.62
CA MET A 123 -22.47 4.17 20.44
C MET A 123 -23.48 4.79 21.41
N THR A 124 -24.73 4.30 21.40
CA THR A 124 -25.69 4.65 22.45
C THR A 124 -25.41 3.78 23.66
N LEU A 125 -24.93 4.39 24.75
CA LEU A 125 -24.57 3.66 25.98
C LEU A 125 -25.83 3.11 26.65
N THR A 126 -26.07 1.79 26.57
CA THR A 126 -27.23 1.13 27.16
C THR A 126 -26.93 0.61 28.57
N GLU A 127 -25.70 0.23 28.84
CA GLU A 127 -25.30 -0.34 30.11
C GLU A 127 -23.80 -0.10 30.36
N LYS A 128 -23.41 0.02 31.65
CA LYS A 128 -22.03 -0.07 32.11
C LYS A 128 -22.00 -0.99 33.34
N PHE A 129 -21.05 -1.93 33.37
CA PHE A 129 -21.04 -2.94 34.43
C PHE A 129 -19.61 -3.39 34.76
N GLU A 130 -19.43 -3.73 36.02
CA GLU A 130 -18.21 -4.41 36.50
C GLU A 130 -18.26 -5.88 36.13
N TYR A 131 -17.09 -6.48 35.91
CA TYR A 131 -16.95 -7.88 35.55
C TYR A 131 -15.84 -8.55 36.38
N ASP A 132 -15.90 -9.86 36.51
CA ASP A 132 -14.93 -10.66 37.22
C ASP A 132 -13.88 -11.18 36.25
N GLN A 133 -12.70 -10.54 36.21
CA GLN A 133 -11.57 -10.91 35.34
C GLN A 133 -11.08 -12.34 35.59
N VAL A 134 -11.11 -12.81 36.84
CA VAL A 134 -10.65 -14.19 37.16
C VAL A 134 -11.65 -15.22 36.64
N ARG A 135 -12.96 -14.98 36.80
CA ARG A 135 -14.01 -15.81 36.20
C ARG A 135 -13.92 -15.84 34.68
N GLU A 136 -13.73 -14.69 34.05
CA GLU A 136 -13.56 -14.63 32.57
C GLU A 136 -12.29 -15.38 32.17
N ALA A 137 -11.15 -15.16 32.81
CA ALA A 137 -9.91 -15.87 32.52
C ALA A 137 -10.09 -17.41 32.61
N GLN A 138 -10.68 -17.89 33.70
CA GLN A 138 -10.90 -19.32 33.93
C GLN A 138 -11.83 -19.94 32.88
N ASN A 139 -12.91 -19.26 32.51
CA ASN A 139 -13.93 -19.83 31.63
C ASN A 139 -13.55 -19.68 30.15
N VAL A 140 -13.02 -18.52 29.74
CA VAL A 140 -12.70 -18.24 28.33
C VAL A 140 -11.36 -18.84 27.93
N TYR A 141 -10.33 -18.68 28.76
CA TYR A 141 -8.95 -19.11 28.47
C TYR A 141 -8.56 -20.40 29.17
N ARG A 142 -9.42 -20.98 30.05
CA ARG A 142 -9.19 -22.19 30.84
C ARG A 142 -7.95 -22.09 31.78
N THR A 143 -7.50 -20.87 32.04
CA THR A 143 -6.35 -20.59 32.90
C THR A 143 -6.43 -19.19 33.46
N THR A 144 -5.82 -18.97 34.63
CA THR A 144 -5.66 -17.66 35.29
C THR A 144 -4.20 -17.20 35.27
N ASP A 145 -3.33 -17.94 34.57
CA ASP A 145 -1.88 -17.65 34.47
C ASP A 145 -1.68 -16.39 33.57
N ASP A 146 -1.09 -15.33 34.10
CA ASP A 146 -0.80 -14.07 33.43
C ASP A 146 0.29 -14.19 32.33
N LYS A 147 0.98 -15.32 32.26
CA LYS A 147 1.86 -15.63 31.11
C LYS A 147 1.08 -15.98 29.84
N HIS A 148 -0.19 -16.30 29.98
CA HIS A 148 -1.07 -16.51 28.83
C HIS A 148 -1.42 -15.14 28.21
N PRO A 149 -1.15 -14.88 26.90
CA PRO A 149 -1.30 -13.55 26.31
C PRO A 149 -2.71 -12.95 26.44
N GLY A 150 -3.75 -13.79 26.31
CA GLY A 150 -5.14 -13.38 26.48
C GLY A 150 -5.46 -12.99 27.93
N VAL A 151 -4.94 -13.73 28.92
CA VAL A 151 -5.13 -13.43 30.35
C VAL A 151 -4.34 -12.18 30.74
N ALA A 152 -3.09 -12.05 30.28
CA ALA A 152 -2.30 -10.85 30.53
C ALA A 152 -3.03 -9.58 30.03
N ARG A 153 -3.61 -9.65 28.83
CA ARG A 153 -4.42 -8.55 28.26
C ARG A 153 -5.65 -8.28 29.12
N LEU A 154 -6.38 -9.31 29.52
CA LEU A 154 -7.58 -9.19 30.34
C LEU A 154 -7.30 -8.48 31.67
N TYR A 155 -6.18 -8.78 32.33
CA TYR A 155 -5.79 -8.16 33.59
C TYR A 155 -5.25 -6.72 33.45
N GLN A 156 -4.81 -6.33 32.25
CA GLN A 156 -4.30 -4.98 31.97
C GLN A 156 -5.37 -4.01 31.45
N GLN A 157 -6.53 -4.50 31.02
CA GLN A 157 -7.61 -3.64 30.54
C GLN A 157 -8.44 -3.06 31.69
N GLY A 158 -9.27 -2.05 31.37
CA GLY A 158 -10.13 -1.42 32.38
C GLY A 158 -11.13 -2.39 33.03
N ASP A 159 -11.60 -2.04 34.24
CA ASP A 159 -12.41 -2.87 35.10
C ASP A 159 -13.93 -2.69 34.91
N VAL A 160 -14.35 -1.84 33.98
CA VAL A 160 -15.75 -1.60 33.63
C VAL A 160 -15.97 -1.82 32.14
N TYR A 161 -16.97 -2.60 31.78
CA TYR A 161 -17.40 -2.76 30.39
C TYR A 161 -18.53 -1.78 30.05
N LEU A 162 -18.43 -1.16 28.86
CA LEU A 162 -19.47 -0.36 28.25
C LEU A 162 -20.20 -1.20 27.21
N ALA A 163 -21.53 -1.13 27.22
CA ALA A 163 -22.40 -1.84 26.30
C ALA A 163 -23.29 -0.89 25.51
N GLY A 164 -23.56 -1.24 24.27
CA GLY A 164 -24.49 -0.49 23.43
C GLY A 164 -24.39 -0.82 21.96
N ASP A 165 -25.46 -0.47 21.24
CA ASP A 165 -25.48 -0.56 19.77
C ASP A 165 -24.63 0.53 19.15
N ILE A 166 -23.91 0.17 18.07
CA ILE A 166 -23.06 1.10 17.34
C ILE A 166 -23.69 1.52 16.02
N SER A 167 -23.35 2.72 15.59
CA SER A 167 -23.59 3.24 14.24
C SER A 167 -22.23 3.71 13.69
N VAL A 168 -21.70 3.02 12.69
CA VAL A 168 -20.33 3.21 12.23
C VAL A 168 -20.29 4.27 11.14
N ILE A 169 -19.48 5.31 11.37
CA ILE A 169 -19.28 6.45 10.48
C ILE A 169 -18.23 6.10 9.43
N ASP A 170 -17.09 5.59 9.90
CA ASP A 170 -15.94 5.20 9.08
C ASP A 170 -15.28 3.91 9.60
N LEU A 171 -14.72 3.13 8.71
CA LEU A 171 -13.83 2.05 9.10
C LEU A 171 -12.46 2.64 9.53
N PRO A 172 -11.65 1.92 10.32
CA PRO A 172 -10.32 2.37 10.70
C PRO A 172 -9.48 2.78 9.48
N ASN A 173 -8.77 3.92 9.57
CA ASN A 173 -8.06 4.52 8.44
C ASN A 173 -6.86 3.69 7.93
N ASN A 174 -6.27 2.85 8.77
CA ASN A 174 -5.06 2.08 8.46
C ASN A 174 -5.38 0.61 8.14
N LEU A 175 -6.25 0.39 7.17
CA LEU A 175 -6.58 -0.96 6.72
C LEU A 175 -5.41 -1.58 5.93
N GLU A 176 -4.69 -2.52 6.54
CA GLU A 176 -3.71 -3.33 5.82
C GLU A 176 -4.41 -4.24 4.79
N PHE A 177 -3.79 -4.41 3.62
CA PHE A 177 -4.26 -5.28 2.52
C PHE A 177 -5.70 -4.97 2.05
N PRO A 178 -6.00 -3.72 1.65
CA PRO A 178 -7.36 -3.34 1.25
C PRO A 178 -7.91 -4.16 0.08
N GLU A 179 -7.05 -4.61 -0.83
CA GLU A 179 -7.40 -5.45 -1.98
C GLU A 179 -7.89 -6.86 -1.60
N PHE A 180 -7.53 -7.35 -0.39
CA PHE A 180 -7.94 -8.66 0.15
C PHE A 180 -8.99 -8.53 1.27
N ARG A 181 -9.40 -7.31 1.64
CA ARG A 181 -10.45 -7.07 2.66
C ARG A 181 -11.85 -7.22 2.09
N HIS A 182 -12.20 -8.43 1.73
CA HIS A 182 -13.54 -8.70 1.24
C HIS A 182 -14.55 -8.69 2.40
N LEU A 183 -15.64 -7.94 2.23
CA LEU A 183 -16.73 -7.92 3.20
C LEU A 183 -17.56 -9.21 3.13
N PRO A 184 -18.24 -9.64 4.21
CA PRO A 184 -19.07 -10.85 4.21
C PRO A 184 -20.11 -10.90 3.08
N LEU A 185 -20.77 -9.79 2.78
CA LEU A 185 -21.72 -9.72 1.67
C LEU A 185 -21.04 -9.86 0.30
N ALA A 186 -19.83 -9.31 0.16
CA ALA A 186 -19.05 -9.40 -1.08
C ALA A 186 -18.58 -10.84 -1.34
N THR A 187 -18.03 -11.54 -0.32
CA THR A 187 -17.59 -12.94 -0.49
C THR A 187 -18.75 -13.86 -0.87
N ARG A 188 -19.94 -13.68 -0.28
CA ARG A 188 -21.15 -14.42 -0.65
C ARG A 188 -21.50 -14.21 -2.12
N LYS A 189 -21.49 -12.97 -2.61
CA LYS A 189 -21.70 -12.66 -4.03
C LYS A 189 -20.61 -13.30 -4.92
N MET A 190 -19.35 -13.27 -4.50
CA MET A 190 -18.23 -13.88 -5.23
C MET A 190 -18.38 -15.39 -5.33
N PHE A 191 -18.82 -16.07 -4.26
CA PHE A 191 -19.06 -17.51 -4.26
C PHE A 191 -20.23 -17.86 -5.19
N ALA A 192 -21.32 -17.12 -5.11
CA ALA A 192 -22.47 -17.31 -6.00
C ALA A 192 -22.10 -17.10 -7.48
N ALA A 193 -21.35 -16.04 -7.80
CA ALA A 193 -20.89 -15.75 -9.17
C ALA A 193 -19.97 -16.83 -9.74
N ARG A 194 -19.19 -17.54 -8.87
CA ARG A 194 -18.35 -18.69 -9.24
C ARG A 194 -19.13 -20.03 -9.24
N GLY A 195 -20.40 -20.02 -8.86
CA GLY A 195 -21.22 -21.24 -8.74
C GLY A 195 -20.81 -22.15 -7.58
N TRP A 196 -20.07 -21.65 -6.59
CA TRP A 196 -19.63 -22.42 -5.43
C TRP A 196 -20.78 -22.60 -4.44
N LYS A 197 -21.15 -23.84 -4.16
CA LYS A 197 -22.18 -24.21 -3.19
C LYS A 197 -21.60 -24.67 -1.86
N ARG A 198 -20.48 -25.39 -1.91
CA ARG A 198 -19.72 -25.85 -0.74
C ARG A 198 -18.39 -25.13 -0.72
N VAL A 199 -18.25 -24.21 0.24
CA VAL A 199 -17.04 -23.39 0.40
C VAL A 199 -16.39 -23.75 1.71
N VAL A 200 -15.11 -24.11 1.68
CA VAL A 200 -14.32 -24.37 2.88
C VAL A 200 -13.45 -23.15 3.21
N ALA A 201 -13.43 -22.75 4.47
CA ALA A 201 -12.52 -21.74 4.97
C ALA A 201 -11.26 -22.37 5.58
N PHE A 202 -10.13 -21.74 5.34
CA PHE A 202 -8.88 -22.03 6.06
C PHE A 202 -8.36 -20.76 6.74
N GLN A 203 -8.34 -20.76 8.06
CA GLN A 203 -7.79 -19.67 8.86
C GLN A 203 -6.36 -20.00 9.29
N THR A 204 -5.46 -19.05 9.16
CA THR A 204 -4.07 -19.21 9.60
C THR A 204 -3.47 -17.89 10.03
N ARG A 205 -2.48 -17.95 10.92
CA ARG A 205 -1.56 -16.85 11.26
C ARG A 205 -0.11 -17.22 10.93
N ASN A 206 0.09 -18.35 10.28
CA ASN A 206 1.39 -18.88 9.89
C ASN A 206 1.49 -18.99 8.37
N PRO A 207 2.69 -19.01 7.79
CA PRO A 207 2.89 -19.38 6.39
C PRO A 207 2.31 -20.78 6.11
N ILE A 208 1.85 -20.98 4.89
CA ILE A 208 1.35 -22.27 4.46
C ILE A 208 2.52 -23.15 4.04
N HIS A 209 2.72 -24.24 4.79
CA HIS A 209 3.64 -25.30 4.46
C HIS A 209 2.92 -26.44 3.72
N ARG A 210 3.66 -27.40 3.16
CA ARG A 210 3.08 -28.49 2.38
C ARG A 210 2.06 -29.33 3.15
N ALA A 211 2.20 -29.44 4.47
CA ALA A 211 1.20 -30.06 5.33
C ALA A 211 -0.15 -29.31 5.31
N HIS A 212 -0.12 -27.98 5.33
CA HIS A 212 -1.33 -27.16 5.19
C HIS A 212 -1.90 -27.22 3.78
N GLU A 213 -1.03 -27.16 2.76
CA GLU A 213 -1.42 -27.34 1.34
C GLU A 213 -2.16 -28.66 1.13
N TYR A 214 -1.67 -29.75 1.74
CA TYR A 214 -2.29 -31.06 1.66
C TYR A 214 -3.72 -31.07 2.20
N ILE A 215 -3.96 -30.57 3.42
CA ILE A 215 -5.31 -30.58 4.01
C ILE A 215 -6.26 -29.62 3.27
N GLN A 216 -5.78 -28.50 2.75
CA GLN A 216 -6.57 -27.60 1.93
C GLN A 216 -7.00 -28.24 0.60
N LYS A 217 -6.08 -28.91 -0.10
CA LYS A 217 -6.38 -29.63 -1.35
C LYS A 217 -7.28 -30.83 -1.11
N THR A 218 -7.08 -31.57 -0.01
CA THR A 218 -7.98 -32.65 0.39
C THR A 218 -9.40 -32.11 0.66
N ALA A 219 -9.54 -30.96 1.27
CA ALA A 219 -10.85 -30.33 1.47
C ALA A 219 -11.46 -29.85 0.13
N LEU A 220 -10.66 -29.43 -0.85
CA LEU A 220 -11.13 -29.06 -2.19
C LEU A 220 -11.65 -30.26 -3.02
N GLU A 221 -11.30 -31.50 -2.69
CA GLU A 221 -11.89 -32.68 -3.32
C GLU A 221 -13.40 -32.82 -2.99
N ILE A 222 -13.86 -32.25 -1.87
CA ILE A 222 -15.24 -32.33 -1.42
C ILE A 222 -15.97 -30.98 -1.41
N CYS A 223 -15.24 -29.88 -1.58
CA CYS A 223 -15.78 -28.52 -1.63
C CYS A 223 -15.50 -27.87 -3.00
N ASP A 224 -16.41 -26.98 -3.42
CA ASP A 224 -16.30 -26.30 -4.71
C ASP A 224 -15.22 -25.21 -4.73
N GLY A 225 -14.96 -24.60 -3.55
CA GLY A 225 -13.96 -23.54 -3.42
C GLY A 225 -13.39 -23.42 -2.00
N LEU A 226 -12.23 -22.80 -1.93
CA LEU A 226 -11.48 -22.49 -0.70
C LEU A 226 -11.44 -20.98 -0.49
N LEU A 227 -11.89 -20.51 0.66
CA LEU A 227 -11.55 -19.20 1.19
C LEU A 227 -10.28 -19.34 2.05
N LEU A 228 -9.12 -18.95 1.50
CA LEU A 228 -7.90 -18.77 2.27
C LEU A 228 -7.98 -17.42 3.01
N HIS A 229 -8.14 -17.47 4.33
CA HIS A 229 -8.55 -16.33 5.13
C HIS A 229 -7.60 -16.10 6.31
N PRO A 230 -6.32 -15.67 6.03
CA PRO A 230 -5.33 -15.42 7.07
C PRO A 230 -5.74 -14.25 7.97
N LEU A 231 -5.41 -14.40 9.26
CA LEU A 231 -5.58 -13.36 10.26
C LEU A 231 -4.49 -12.31 10.11
N VAL A 232 -4.87 -11.04 10.00
CA VAL A 232 -3.96 -9.89 9.83
C VAL A 232 -4.08 -8.84 10.94
N GLY A 233 -5.00 -9.00 11.89
CA GLY A 233 -5.05 -8.16 13.10
C GLY A 233 -3.88 -8.41 14.04
N GLU A 234 -3.91 -7.84 15.23
CA GLU A 234 -2.83 -7.95 16.22
C GLU A 234 -2.47 -9.40 16.55
N THR A 235 -1.19 -9.73 16.46
CA THR A 235 -0.60 -11.03 16.80
C THR A 235 0.63 -10.84 17.69
N LYS A 236 1.26 -11.93 18.12
CA LYS A 236 2.50 -11.86 18.91
C LYS A 236 3.66 -11.24 18.13
N ALA A 237 4.54 -10.55 18.85
CA ALA A 237 5.72 -9.91 18.29
C ALA A 237 6.71 -10.89 17.61
N ASP A 238 6.71 -12.18 17.98
CA ASP A 238 7.56 -13.22 17.41
C ASP A 238 6.92 -13.97 16.23
N ASP A 239 5.67 -13.66 15.86
CA ASP A 239 5.05 -14.21 14.66
C ASP A 239 5.69 -13.60 13.37
N ILE A 240 5.63 -14.35 12.26
CA ILE A 240 6.09 -13.85 10.96
C ILE A 240 5.18 -12.68 10.54
N PRO A 241 5.73 -11.54 10.10
CA PRO A 241 4.94 -10.36 9.73
C PRO A 241 3.84 -10.65 8.72
N ALA A 242 2.71 -9.93 8.82
CA ALA A 242 1.55 -10.15 7.97
C ALA A 242 1.86 -9.96 6.48
N ASP A 243 2.68 -8.96 6.14
CA ASP A 243 3.13 -8.68 4.77
C ASP A 243 3.97 -9.83 4.17
N VAL A 244 4.91 -10.38 4.93
CA VAL A 244 5.71 -11.55 4.50
C VAL A 244 4.81 -12.77 4.32
N ARG A 245 3.85 -12.97 5.22
CA ARG A 245 2.87 -14.07 5.10
C ARG A 245 1.99 -13.91 3.87
N MET A 246 1.46 -12.71 3.63
CA MET A 246 0.61 -12.43 2.46
C MET A 246 1.36 -12.66 1.16
N GLN A 247 2.60 -12.19 1.07
CA GLN A 247 3.46 -12.46 -0.10
C GLN A 247 3.70 -13.96 -0.29
N ALA A 248 3.97 -14.69 0.79
CA ALA A 248 4.14 -16.16 0.74
C ALA A 248 2.86 -16.89 0.27
N TYR A 249 1.67 -16.39 0.66
CA TYR A 249 0.39 -16.94 0.19
C TYR A 249 0.17 -16.67 -1.31
N GLN A 250 0.45 -15.47 -1.78
CA GLN A 250 0.32 -15.12 -3.20
C GLN A 250 1.24 -15.96 -4.08
N GLU A 251 2.52 -16.16 -3.70
CA GLU A 251 3.45 -17.05 -4.40
C GLU A 251 2.95 -18.49 -4.43
N LEU A 252 2.45 -19.00 -3.31
CA LEU A 252 1.89 -20.35 -3.23
C LEU A 252 0.67 -20.54 -4.13
N LEU A 253 -0.26 -19.56 -4.09
CA LEU A 253 -1.52 -19.66 -4.85
C LEU A 253 -1.29 -19.55 -6.35
N ARG A 254 -0.32 -18.73 -6.78
CA ARG A 254 -0.01 -18.53 -8.21
C ARG A 254 0.36 -19.82 -8.92
N ASP A 255 1.20 -20.65 -8.29
CA ASP A 255 1.83 -21.79 -8.97
C ASP A 255 1.26 -23.15 -8.54
N TYR A 256 0.55 -23.22 -7.41
CA TYR A 256 0.17 -24.50 -6.81
C TYR A 256 -1.34 -24.70 -6.59
N TYR A 257 -2.17 -23.72 -6.93
CA TYR A 257 -3.63 -23.85 -6.81
C TYR A 257 -4.36 -23.45 -8.10
N PRO A 258 -5.48 -24.10 -8.44
CA PRO A 258 -6.34 -23.63 -9.52
C PRO A 258 -6.92 -22.25 -9.17
N PRO A 259 -6.74 -21.23 -10.03
CA PRO A 259 -7.13 -19.85 -9.70
C PRO A 259 -8.66 -19.66 -9.56
N ASP A 260 -9.45 -20.52 -10.20
CA ASP A 260 -10.91 -20.53 -10.13
C ASP A 260 -11.47 -21.26 -8.89
N ARG A 261 -10.60 -21.86 -8.05
CA ARG A 261 -10.99 -22.66 -6.88
C ARG A 261 -10.60 -22.03 -5.54
N VAL A 262 -9.83 -20.95 -5.55
CA VAL A 262 -9.36 -20.30 -4.32
C VAL A 262 -9.67 -18.82 -4.35
N LEU A 263 -10.16 -18.28 -3.24
CA LEU A 263 -10.27 -16.86 -2.96
C LEU A 263 -9.36 -16.54 -1.78
N LEU A 264 -8.39 -15.64 -1.98
CA LEU A 264 -7.59 -15.07 -0.90
C LEU A 264 -8.32 -13.86 -0.34
N GLY A 265 -8.60 -13.88 0.94
CA GLY A 265 -9.12 -12.73 1.69
C GLY A 265 -8.36 -12.57 2.99
N VAL A 266 -8.45 -11.42 3.66
CA VAL A 266 -7.87 -11.22 4.99
C VAL A 266 -8.94 -11.14 6.06
N PHE A 267 -8.64 -11.73 7.22
CA PHE A 267 -9.47 -11.67 8.40
C PHE A 267 -8.90 -10.67 9.40
N PRO A 268 -9.50 -9.49 9.54
CA PRO A 268 -8.94 -8.40 10.34
C PRO A 268 -9.21 -8.54 11.85
N ALA A 269 -9.35 -9.75 12.34
CA ALA A 269 -9.54 -10.03 13.76
C ALA A 269 -8.23 -9.96 14.54
N ALA A 270 -8.26 -9.41 15.75
CA ALA A 270 -7.18 -9.55 16.73
C ALA A 270 -7.20 -10.97 17.31
N MET A 271 -6.02 -11.58 17.43
CA MET A 271 -5.89 -12.92 18.01
C MET A 271 -6.18 -12.90 19.52
N ARG A 272 -7.08 -13.77 19.97
CA ARG A 272 -7.46 -13.88 21.40
C ARG A 272 -6.64 -14.91 22.16
N TYR A 273 -6.11 -15.92 21.46
CA TYR A 273 -5.41 -17.08 22.03
C TYR A 273 -6.31 -17.97 22.92
N ALA A 274 -7.63 -17.91 22.72
CA ALA A 274 -8.62 -18.63 23.52
C ALA A 274 -8.80 -20.11 23.08
N GLY A 275 -7.93 -20.62 22.22
CA GLY A 275 -7.88 -22.02 21.81
C GLY A 275 -9.24 -22.56 21.34
N PRO A 276 -9.83 -23.54 22.11
CA PRO A 276 -11.08 -24.17 21.70
C PRO A 276 -12.25 -23.19 21.46
N ARG A 277 -12.45 -22.22 22.35
CA ARG A 277 -13.52 -21.24 22.19
C ARG A 277 -13.31 -20.35 20.96
N GLU A 278 -12.07 -20.03 20.66
CA GLU A 278 -11.74 -19.23 19.47
C GLU A 278 -11.93 -20.02 18.17
N ALA A 279 -11.81 -21.34 18.18
CA ALA A 279 -12.13 -22.20 17.04
C ALA A 279 -13.62 -22.09 16.67
N ILE A 280 -14.53 -22.12 17.64
CA ILE A 280 -15.97 -21.89 17.42
C ILE A 280 -16.22 -20.46 16.89
N PHE A 281 -15.61 -19.45 17.51
CA PHE A 281 -15.71 -18.05 17.07
C PHE A 281 -15.27 -17.90 15.59
N HIS A 282 -14.14 -18.49 15.22
CA HIS A 282 -13.65 -18.48 13.85
C HIS A 282 -14.63 -19.17 12.88
N ALA A 283 -15.28 -20.24 13.30
CA ALA A 283 -16.28 -20.94 12.50
C ALA A 283 -17.50 -20.05 12.25
N LEU A 284 -18.06 -19.41 13.30
CA LEU A 284 -19.21 -18.51 13.20
C LEU A 284 -18.92 -17.31 12.30
N CYS A 285 -17.74 -16.71 12.43
CA CYS A 285 -17.34 -15.63 11.53
C CYS A 285 -17.32 -16.09 10.06
N ARG A 286 -16.73 -17.25 9.75
CA ARG A 286 -16.66 -17.76 8.36
C ARG A 286 -18.02 -18.16 7.80
N LYS A 287 -18.94 -18.60 8.64
CA LYS A 287 -20.36 -18.76 8.28
C LYS A 287 -20.95 -17.43 7.79
N ASN A 288 -20.64 -16.33 8.46
CA ASN A 288 -21.08 -14.99 8.06
C ASN A 288 -20.48 -14.57 6.71
N TYR A 289 -19.24 -14.97 6.40
CA TYR A 289 -18.62 -14.81 5.07
C TYR A 289 -19.24 -15.74 4.00
N GLY A 290 -20.11 -16.67 4.34
CA GLY A 290 -20.78 -17.60 3.41
C GLY A 290 -20.10 -18.95 3.26
N CYS A 291 -19.12 -19.30 4.10
CA CYS A 291 -18.49 -20.61 4.09
C CYS A 291 -19.40 -21.66 4.72
N THR A 292 -19.48 -22.82 4.09
CA THR A 292 -20.27 -23.97 4.57
C THR A 292 -19.43 -24.94 5.41
N HIS A 293 -18.09 -24.88 5.25
CA HIS A 293 -17.13 -25.73 5.92
C HIS A 293 -15.95 -24.89 6.44
N ILE A 294 -15.29 -25.39 7.47
CA ILE A 294 -14.05 -24.78 7.99
C ILE A 294 -13.06 -25.90 8.37
N ILE A 295 -11.79 -25.74 8.00
CA ILE A 295 -10.73 -26.64 8.42
C ILE A 295 -10.31 -26.29 9.85
N ILE A 296 -10.42 -27.25 10.77
CA ILE A 296 -9.91 -27.14 12.13
C ILE A 296 -8.71 -28.10 12.27
N GLY A 297 -7.51 -27.51 12.25
CA GLY A 297 -6.28 -28.23 12.49
C GLY A 297 -6.06 -28.54 13.98
N ARG A 298 -4.98 -29.26 14.30
CA ARG A 298 -4.52 -29.37 15.68
C ARG A 298 -4.06 -28.00 16.20
N ASP A 299 -4.12 -27.79 17.50
CA ASP A 299 -3.71 -26.55 18.18
C ASP A 299 -4.32 -25.26 17.58
N HIS A 300 -5.54 -25.34 17.01
CA HIS A 300 -6.22 -24.19 16.42
C HIS A 300 -6.40 -23.08 17.46
N ALA A 301 -5.87 -21.88 17.17
CA ALA A 301 -5.90 -20.71 18.05
C ALA A 301 -5.26 -20.92 19.44
N GLY A 302 -4.49 -21.96 19.61
CA GLY A 302 -3.78 -22.28 20.85
C GLY A 302 -2.49 -21.48 21.04
N VAL A 303 -1.97 -21.49 22.24
CA VAL A 303 -0.70 -20.89 22.63
C VAL A 303 0.00 -21.74 23.70
N GLY A 304 1.32 -21.91 23.60
CA GLY A 304 2.12 -22.68 24.55
C GLY A 304 1.60 -24.10 24.77
N LYS A 305 1.34 -24.48 26.02
CA LYS A 305 0.80 -25.78 26.42
C LYS A 305 -0.50 -25.65 27.25
N TYR A 306 -1.21 -24.55 27.09
CA TYR A 306 -2.42 -24.27 27.85
C TYR A 306 -3.62 -25.13 27.43
N TYR A 307 -3.62 -25.66 26.21
CA TYR A 307 -4.69 -26.49 25.66
C TYR A 307 -4.15 -27.82 25.18
N GLY A 308 -4.97 -28.85 25.21
CA GLY A 308 -4.64 -30.14 24.60
C GLY A 308 -4.64 -30.04 23.06
N THR A 309 -3.81 -30.81 22.42
CA THR A 309 -3.53 -30.76 20.96
C THR A 309 -4.79 -30.78 20.07
N TYR A 310 -5.85 -31.48 20.50
CA TYR A 310 -7.11 -31.63 19.76
C TYR A 310 -8.32 -31.00 20.47
N ASP A 311 -8.12 -30.22 21.51
CA ASP A 311 -9.22 -29.59 22.26
C ASP A 311 -10.05 -28.64 21.37
N ALA A 312 -9.42 -27.98 20.43
CA ALA A 312 -10.09 -27.14 19.46
C ALA A 312 -10.97 -27.90 18.46
N GLN A 313 -10.75 -29.21 18.29
CA GLN A 313 -11.61 -30.10 17.53
C GLN A 313 -12.74 -30.67 18.39
N LYS A 314 -12.41 -31.12 19.62
CA LYS A 314 -13.36 -31.74 20.56
C LYS A 314 -14.46 -30.80 21.02
N ILE A 315 -14.18 -29.48 21.12
CA ILE A 315 -15.19 -28.50 21.55
C ILE A 315 -16.43 -28.48 20.62
N PHE A 316 -16.28 -28.87 19.35
CA PHE A 316 -17.39 -28.96 18.43
C PHE A 316 -18.39 -30.07 18.81
N ASP A 317 -17.97 -31.07 19.58
CA ASP A 317 -18.83 -32.15 20.09
C ASP A 317 -19.80 -31.63 21.18
N GLU A 318 -19.56 -30.44 21.78
CA GLU A 318 -20.45 -29.82 22.76
C GLU A 318 -21.68 -29.16 22.10
N PHE A 319 -21.74 -29.09 20.78
CA PHE A 319 -22.81 -28.44 20.01
C PHE A 319 -23.38 -29.36 18.94
N LYS A 320 -24.66 -29.22 18.66
CA LYS A 320 -25.25 -29.80 17.48
C LYS A 320 -24.80 -29.04 16.23
N LEU A 321 -24.59 -29.74 15.12
CA LEU A 321 -24.15 -29.13 13.87
C LEU A 321 -25.12 -28.02 13.41
N GLU A 322 -26.42 -28.22 13.61
CA GLU A 322 -27.48 -27.26 13.25
C GLU A 322 -27.39 -25.97 14.04
N GLU A 323 -26.87 -26.00 15.30
CA GLU A 323 -26.74 -24.81 16.13
C GLU A 323 -25.56 -23.93 15.67
N ILE A 324 -24.45 -24.52 15.28
CA ILE A 324 -23.29 -23.83 14.70
C ILE A 324 -23.61 -23.47 13.24
N GLY A 325 -24.16 -24.44 12.48
CA GLY A 325 -24.58 -24.27 11.10
C GLY A 325 -23.45 -24.14 10.08
N ILE A 326 -22.20 -24.46 10.42
CA ILE A 326 -21.03 -24.61 9.55
C ILE A 326 -20.32 -25.91 9.93
N THR A 327 -19.93 -26.70 8.94
CA THR A 327 -19.35 -28.03 9.16
C THR A 327 -17.83 -27.95 9.42
N PRO A 328 -17.34 -28.38 10.58
CA PRO A 328 -15.91 -28.47 10.82
C PRO A 328 -15.31 -29.68 10.09
N LEU A 329 -14.23 -29.51 9.37
CA LEU A 329 -13.40 -30.56 8.81
C LEU A 329 -12.20 -30.77 9.74
N LEU A 330 -12.22 -31.90 10.47
CA LEU A 330 -11.27 -32.22 11.53
C LEU A 330 -10.12 -33.06 10.98
N PHE A 331 -9.02 -32.41 10.64
CA PHE A 331 -7.84 -33.07 10.10
C PHE A 331 -6.85 -33.49 11.19
N GLU A 332 -6.23 -34.66 11.02
CA GLU A 332 -5.09 -35.10 11.79
C GLU A 332 -3.83 -34.30 11.48
N HIS A 333 -2.83 -34.41 12.39
CA HIS A 333 -1.49 -33.90 12.12
C HIS A 333 -0.92 -34.54 10.85
N THR A 334 -0.53 -33.74 9.88
CA THR A 334 0.11 -34.16 8.65
C THR A 334 1.59 -33.83 8.65
N PHE A 335 2.40 -34.69 8.04
CA PHE A 335 3.86 -34.61 7.98
C PHE A 335 4.37 -35.27 6.70
N TYR A 336 5.59 -34.96 6.30
CA TYR A 336 6.24 -35.66 5.20
C TYR A 336 6.85 -36.96 5.70
N CYS A 337 6.50 -38.10 5.06
CA CYS A 337 7.12 -39.38 5.32
C CYS A 337 8.16 -39.69 4.23
N LYS A 338 9.43 -39.89 4.62
CA LYS A 338 10.54 -40.15 3.71
C LYS A 338 10.35 -41.46 2.91
N LYS A 339 9.77 -42.50 3.54
CA LYS A 339 9.48 -43.76 2.88
C LYS A 339 8.26 -43.69 1.96
N CYS A 340 7.22 -42.95 2.35
CA CYS A 340 6.07 -42.74 1.46
C CYS A 340 6.40 -41.78 0.32
N GLY A 341 7.40 -40.90 0.47
CA GLY A 341 7.76 -39.87 -0.50
C GLY A 341 6.73 -38.75 -0.61
N GLN A 342 5.83 -38.58 0.36
CA GLN A 342 4.72 -37.64 0.30
C GLN A 342 4.23 -37.18 1.68
N ILE A 343 3.33 -36.17 1.69
CA ILE A 343 2.62 -35.75 2.91
C ILE A 343 1.57 -36.78 3.28
N VAL A 344 1.56 -37.19 4.53
CA VAL A 344 0.66 -38.22 5.12
C VAL A 344 0.26 -37.79 6.53
N SER A 345 -0.64 -38.53 7.16
CA SER A 345 -1.00 -38.42 8.56
C SER A 345 -0.74 -39.72 9.32
N ALA A 346 -0.85 -39.74 10.63
CA ALA A 346 -0.78 -40.97 11.42
C ALA A 346 -1.87 -41.98 11.07
N LYS A 347 -3.00 -41.56 10.50
CA LYS A 347 -4.07 -42.44 10.00
C LYS A 347 -3.76 -43.08 8.65
N THR A 348 -2.86 -42.52 7.87
CA THR A 348 -2.61 -42.91 6.48
C THR A 348 -1.21 -43.45 6.23
N CYS A 349 -0.28 -43.29 7.22
CA CYS A 349 1.11 -43.74 7.11
C CYS A 349 1.37 -44.97 7.98
N PRO A 350 1.91 -46.06 7.39
CA PRO A 350 2.29 -47.26 8.17
C PRO A 350 3.70 -47.20 8.77
N HIS A 351 4.48 -46.14 8.50
CA HIS A 351 5.87 -46.01 8.93
C HIS A 351 6.01 -45.28 10.29
N GLY A 352 7.12 -45.55 10.99
CA GLY A 352 7.38 -44.98 12.29
C GLY A 352 7.97 -43.56 12.23
N GLU A 353 8.04 -42.88 13.38
CA GLU A 353 8.48 -41.48 13.54
C GLU A 353 9.86 -41.17 12.97
N ALA A 354 10.80 -42.14 12.94
CA ALA A 354 12.14 -41.99 12.36
C ALA A 354 12.11 -41.63 10.86
N ASP A 355 11.05 -42.01 10.16
CA ASP A 355 10.84 -41.71 8.74
C ASP A 355 10.08 -40.40 8.50
N HIS A 356 9.65 -39.71 9.57
CA HIS A 356 8.81 -38.52 9.48
C HIS A 356 9.67 -37.26 9.55
N LEU A 357 9.45 -36.34 8.63
CA LEU A 357 10.00 -34.99 8.70
C LEU A 357 8.96 -34.05 9.32
N ILE A 358 9.24 -33.64 10.55
CA ILE A 358 8.39 -32.74 11.32
C ILE A 358 9.27 -31.59 11.81
N LEU A 359 8.89 -30.36 11.50
CA LEU A 359 9.51 -29.16 12.05
C LEU A 359 8.50 -28.43 12.93
N SER A 360 8.90 -28.09 14.14
CA SER A 360 8.10 -27.24 15.02
C SER A 360 8.16 -25.77 14.54
N GLY A 361 7.15 -24.97 14.88
CA GLY A 361 7.15 -23.54 14.56
C GLY A 361 8.37 -22.79 15.12
N THR A 362 8.92 -23.25 16.26
CA THR A 362 10.17 -22.70 16.82
C THR A 362 11.36 -23.03 15.93
N GLN A 363 11.53 -24.28 15.52
CA GLN A 363 12.61 -24.67 14.60
C GLN A 363 12.55 -23.92 13.26
N VAL A 364 11.33 -23.76 12.72
CA VAL A 364 11.14 -22.98 11.49
C VAL A 364 11.60 -21.55 11.67
N ARG A 365 11.19 -20.88 12.78
CA ARG A 365 11.62 -19.51 13.06
C ARG A 365 13.15 -19.41 13.26
N GLU A 366 13.77 -20.36 13.96
CA GLU A 366 15.22 -20.40 14.16
C GLU A 366 15.98 -20.57 12.84
N MET A 367 15.52 -21.46 11.94
CA MET A 367 16.11 -21.64 10.60
C MET A 367 16.00 -20.35 9.79
N LEU A 368 14.81 -19.73 9.74
CA LEU A 368 14.58 -18.48 9.05
C LEU A 368 15.43 -17.33 9.63
N GLN A 369 15.61 -17.27 10.95
CA GLN A 369 16.46 -16.29 11.62
C GLN A 369 17.96 -16.46 11.25
N ARG A 370 18.40 -17.69 11.01
CA ARG A 370 19.75 -17.98 10.50
C ARG A 370 19.88 -17.79 8.99
N GLY A 371 18.79 -17.45 8.30
CA GLY A 371 18.76 -17.32 6.84
C GLY A 371 18.87 -18.65 6.10
N GLU A 372 18.56 -19.76 6.77
CA GLU A 372 18.57 -21.11 6.21
C GLU A 372 17.31 -21.39 5.41
N MET A 373 17.45 -22.00 4.23
CA MET A 373 16.32 -22.44 3.43
C MET A 373 15.61 -23.60 4.11
N LEU A 374 14.29 -23.54 4.16
CA LEU A 374 13.46 -24.65 4.66
C LEU A 374 13.49 -25.82 3.66
N PRO A 375 13.45 -27.09 4.16
CA PRO A 375 13.45 -28.25 3.28
C PRO A 375 12.27 -28.23 2.29
N PRO A 376 12.47 -28.62 1.02
CA PRO A 376 11.41 -28.64 0.01
C PRO A 376 10.28 -29.65 0.32
N GLU A 377 10.55 -30.64 1.16
CA GLU A 377 9.55 -31.55 1.70
C GLU A 377 8.63 -30.88 2.73
N PHE A 378 9.10 -29.82 3.39
CA PHE A 378 8.37 -29.08 4.40
C PHE A 378 7.60 -27.90 3.80
N THR A 379 8.24 -27.13 2.91
CA THR A 379 7.58 -26.00 2.24
C THR A 379 8.07 -25.83 0.79
N ARG A 380 7.32 -25.14 -0.04
CA ARG A 380 7.71 -24.89 -1.44
C ARG A 380 8.92 -23.98 -1.50
N PRO A 381 9.88 -24.21 -2.43
CA PRO A 381 11.10 -23.41 -2.52
C PRO A 381 10.85 -21.91 -2.67
N GLU A 382 9.86 -21.52 -3.48
CA GLU A 382 9.46 -20.12 -3.72
C GLU A 382 8.95 -19.46 -2.43
N VAL A 383 8.12 -20.19 -1.69
CA VAL A 383 7.61 -19.76 -0.37
C VAL A 383 8.75 -19.66 0.63
N ALA A 384 9.69 -20.65 0.66
CA ALA A 384 10.85 -20.61 1.54
C ALA A 384 11.73 -19.38 1.27
N LYS A 385 11.93 -19.02 -0.01
CA LYS A 385 12.68 -17.83 -0.41
C LYS A 385 12.06 -16.56 0.15
N VAL A 386 10.75 -16.34 -0.06
CA VAL A 386 10.01 -15.20 0.49
C VAL A 386 10.15 -15.11 2.01
N LEU A 387 10.03 -16.24 2.71
CA LEU A 387 10.13 -16.27 4.17
C LEU A 387 11.54 -15.93 4.65
N VAL A 388 12.58 -16.45 4.03
CA VAL A 388 13.99 -16.15 4.37
C VAL A 388 14.32 -14.69 4.12
N GLU A 389 13.93 -14.15 2.97
CA GLU A 389 14.15 -12.74 2.61
C GLU A 389 13.39 -11.80 3.57
N GLY A 390 12.11 -12.06 3.82
CA GLY A 390 11.30 -11.25 4.74
C GLY A 390 11.79 -11.30 6.19
N MET A 391 12.26 -12.46 6.67
CA MET A 391 12.81 -12.56 8.02
C MET A 391 14.20 -11.92 8.16
N LYS A 392 15.04 -11.94 7.12
CA LYS A 392 16.29 -11.17 7.08
C LYS A 392 16.01 -9.68 7.18
N GLN A 393 15.03 -9.20 6.44
CA GLN A 393 14.60 -7.80 6.49
C GLN A 393 14.11 -7.41 7.88
N LYS A 394 13.27 -8.25 8.52
CA LYS A 394 12.81 -8.03 9.91
C LYS A 394 13.95 -8.02 10.93
N GLN A 395 14.96 -8.86 10.78
CA GLN A 395 16.14 -8.85 11.66
C GLN A 395 16.92 -7.54 11.56
N VAL A 396 17.06 -7.01 10.33
CA VAL A 396 17.65 -5.68 10.11
C VAL A 396 16.80 -4.62 10.79
N GLU A 397 15.48 -4.66 10.63
CA GLU A 397 14.52 -3.76 11.28
C GLU A 397 14.59 -3.83 12.81
N THR A 398 14.60 -5.04 13.38
CA THR A 398 14.65 -5.24 14.83
C THR A 398 16.00 -4.82 15.41
N LYS A 399 17.10 -5.09 14.70
CA LYS A 399 18.44 -4.61 15.11
C LYS A 399 18.53 -3.09 14.99
N MET A 400 17.86 -2.48 14.03
CA MET A 400 17.75 -1.02 13.90
C MET A 400 16.83 -0.40 14.97
N GLN A 401 15.79 -1.10 15.41
CA GLN A 401 14.87 -0.65 16.46
C GLN A 401 15.41 -0.86 17.89
N SER A 402 16.15 -1.95 18.13
CA SER A 402 16.74 -2.27 19.45
C SER A 402 18.06 -1.57 19.70
N ALA A 403 18.75 -1.14 18.67
CA ALA A 403 19.79 -0.15 18.78
C ALA A 403 19.09 1.20 18.98
N GLY A 404 18.79 1.56 20.20
CA GLY A 404 18.58 2.97 20.54
C GLY A 404 19.68 3.77 19.83
N ALA A 405 19.37 4.95 19.22
CA ALA A 405 20.19 5.69 18.28
C ALA A 405 21.64 5.18 18.21
N PRO A 406 22.07 4.49 17.13
CA PRO A 406 23.28 3.70 17.14
C PRO A 406 24.45 4.54 17.63
N GLN A 407 25.06 4.10 18.75
CA GLN A 407 26.42 4.57 19.01
C GLN A 407 27.26 4.12 17.82
N PRO A 408 28.09 4.98 17.23
CA PRO A 408 28.88 4.64 16.05
C PRO A 408 29.72 3.42 16.38
N LEU A 409 29.51 2.32 15.64
CA LEU A 409 30.44 1.21 15.61
C LEU A 409 31.77 1.79 15.19
N LEU A 410 32.75 1.75 16.11
CA LEU A 410 34.12 2.19 15.85
C LEU A 410 34.73 1.33 14.75
N TYR A 411 34.54 1.77 13.50
CA TYR A 411 35.26 1.26 12.35
C TYR A 411 36.70 1.76 12.46
N ARG A 412 37.67 0.84 12.72
CA ARG A 412 39.09 1.13 12.67
C ARG A 412 39.53 1.15 11.21
N GLY A 413 39.29 2.23 10.52
CA GLY A 413 39.79 2.48 9.17
C GLY A 413 39.44 3.92 8.80
N THR A 414 40.38 4.68 8.33
CA THR A 414 40.38 6.08 7.88
C THR A 414 39.36 7.01 8.53
N PRO A 415 39.71 8.18 9.09
CA PRO A 415 38.75 9.07 9.74
C PRO A 415 37.58 9.34 8.79
N PRO A 416 36.29 9.29 9.27
CA PRO A 416 35.13 9.51 8.42
C PRO A 416 35.28 10.86 7.71
N SER A 417 35.08 10.87 6.40
CA SER A 417 34.96 12.11 5.61
C SER A 417 33.93 12.99 6.32
N LYS A 418 34.28 14.21 6.66
CA LYS A 418 33.35 15.21 7.22
C LYS A 418 32.29 15.64 6.20
N LYS A 419 32.45 15.24 4.94
CA LYS A 419 31.61 15.68 3.82
C LYS A 419 30.18 15.21 3.96
N LYS A 420 29.26 16.13 3.79
CA LYS A 420 27.81 15.93 3.76
C LYS A 420 27.25 16.30 2.41
N ILE A 421 26.10 15.74 2.06
CA ILE A 421 25.36 16.12 0.86
C ILE A 421 23.89 16.42 1.21
N LEU A 422 23.45 17.59 0.78
CA LEU A 422 22.05 18.01 0.77
C LEU A 422 21.51 17.94 -0.65
N VAL A 423 20.45 17.14 -0.87
CA VAL A 423 19.71 17.08 -2.14
C VAL A 423 18.32 17.69 -1.94
N LEU A 424 18.05 18.77 -2.66
CA LEU A 424 16.73 19.39 -2.74
C LEU A 424 16.09 19.03 -4.10
N GLY A 425 15.13 18.12 -4.09
CA GLY A 425 14.33 17.74 -5.24
C GLY A 425 13.15 18.69 -5.41
N LEU A 426 13.03 19.32 -6.57
CA LEU A 426 11.88 20.13 -6.96
C LEU A 426 11.09 19.34 -7.99
N ASP A 427 10.07 18.59 -7.56
CA ASP A 427 9.28 17.75 -8.47
C ASP A 427 8.73 18.58 -9.64
N SER A 428 8.96 18.14 -10.88
CA SER A 428 8.54 18.88 -12.08
C SER A 428 9.24 20.23 -12.30
N GLY A 429 10.40 20.51 -11.69
CA GLY A 429 11.13 21.78 -11.85
C GLY A 429 11.55 22.04 -13.29
N GLU A 430 10.97 23.08 -13.93
CA GLU A 430 11.13 23.36 -15.35
C GLU A 430 12.34 24.27 -15.64
N PRO A 431 13.32 23.82 -16.47
CA PRO A 431 14.54 24.58 -16.77
C PRO A 431 14.30 25.99 -17.31
N SER A 432 13.33 26.15 -18.20
CA SER A 432 13.06 27.47 -18.81
C SER A 432 12.50 28.48 -17.81
N LEU A 433 11.77 28.03 -16.79
CA LEU A 433 11.28 28.90 -15.72
C LEU A 433 12.42 29.26 -14.76
N ILE A 434 13.19 28.26 -14.32
CA ILE A 434 14.22 28.44 -13.27
C ILE A 434 15.48 29.12 -13.82
N PHE A 435 15.93 28.74 -15.01
CA PHE A 435 17.21 29.24 -15.53
C PHE A 435 17.06 30.51 -16.35
N ASP A 436 15.95 30.66 -17.09
CA ASP A 436 15.78 31.73 -18.06
C ASP A 436 14.80 32.80 -17.58
N GLN A 437 13.52 32.41 -17.26
CA GLN A 437 12.47 33.42 -16.99
C GLN A 437 12.57 34.05 -15.61
N PHE A 438 12.68 33.23 -14.54
CA PHE A 438 12.63 33.71 -13.15
C PHE A 438 13.99 33.74 -12.45
N GLY A 439 15.03 33.19 -13.08
CA GLY A 439 16.35 33.02 -12.48
C GLY A 439 17.03 34.30 -11.97
N ALA A 440 16.66 35.46 -12.51
CA ALA A 440 17.15 36.75 -12.01
C ALA A 440 16.56 37.11 -10.63
N GLU A 441 15.33 36.70 -10.34
CA GLU A 441 14.55 36.99 -9.14
C GLU A 441 14.66 35.92 -8.07
N MET A 442 15.44 34.85 -8.34
CA MET A 442 15.71 33.72 -7.44
C MET A 442 17.18 33.79 -6.94
N PRO A 443 17.53 34.69 -6.01
CA PRO A 443 18.92 34.97 -5.66
C PRO A 443 19.69 33.79 -5.08
N ASN A 444 19.01 32.87 -4.37
CA ASN A 444 19.67 31.72 -3.76
C ASN A 444 20.03 30.67 -4.82
N LEU A 445 19.12 30.29 -5.68
CA LEU A 445 19.39 29.38 -6.80
C LEU A 445 20.39 30.02 -7.80
N LYS A 446 20.27 31.33 -8.04
CA LYS A 446 21.24 32.06 -8.87
C LYS A 446 22.66 31.99 -8.28
N ARG A 447 22.82 32.16 -6.96
CA ARG A 447 24.11 31.97 -6.27
C ARG A 447 24.67 30.57 -6.49
N LEU A 448 23.85 29.51 -6.19
CA LEU A 448 24.28 28.14 -6.38
C LEU A 448 24.72 27.90 -7.85
N ARG A 449 23.95 28.41 -8.81
CA ARG A 449 24.23 28.26 -10.25
C ARG A 449 25.52 28.98 -10.66
N THR A 450 25.71 30.23 -10.22
CA THR A 450 26.87 31.04 -10.65
C THR A 450 28.19 30.63 -10.00
N GLN A 451 28.17 30.03 -8.82
CA GLN A 451 29.36 29.55 -8.11
C GLN A 451 29.57 28.04 -8.30
N GLY A 452 28.56 27.31 -8.72
CA GLY A 452 28.55 25.88 -8.90
C GLY A 452 28.64 25.44 -10.37
N ALA A 453 28.03 24.27 -10.65
CA ALA A 453 27.81 23.74 -11.99
C ALA A 453 26.31 23.45 -12.15
N TRP A 454 25.76 23.61 -13.37
CA TRP A 454 24.34 23.49 -13.61
C TRP A 454 24.01 23.06 -15.04
N GLY A 455 22.79 22.59 -15.27
CA GLY A 455 22.31 22.26 -16.61
C GLY A 455 20.98 21.52 -16.59
N LYS A 456 20.58 21.06 -17.77
CA LYS A 456 19.36 20.25 -17.95
C LYS A 456 19.68 18.80 -17.59
N LEU A 457 18.77 18.18 -16.83
CA LEU A 457 18.86 16.78 -16.42
C LEU A 457 17.82 15.96 -17.18
N GLU A 458 18.28 15.02 -18.01
CA GLU A 458 17.39 14.16 -18.78
C GLU A 458 16.73 13.13 -17.89
N SER A 459 15.42 13.11 -17.88
CA SER A 459 14.61 12.14 -17.15
C SER A 459 14.60 10.77 -17.84
N VAL A 460 14.11 9.75 -17.13
CA VAL A 460 13.84 8.42 -17.68
C VAL A 460 12.65 8.47 -18.66
N ILE A 461 12.45 7.41 -19.41
CA ILE A 461 11.27 7.23 -20.28
C ILE A 461 10.37 6.18 -19.61
N PRO A 462 9.11 6.51 -19.32
CA PRO A 462 8.49 7.84 -19.42
C PRO A 462 8.93 8.78 -18.29
N PRO A 463 8.93 10.11 -18.50
CA PRO A 463 9.27 11.09 -17.47
C PRO A 463 8.10 11.28 -16.52
N ILE A 464 7.96 10.37 -15.57
CA ILE A 464 6.86 10.28 -14.61
C ILE A 464 7.44 10.15 -13.20
N THR A 465 6.92 10.93 -12.27
CA THR A 465 7.39 11.11 -10.89
C THR A 465 7.84 9.82 -10.20
N VAL A 466 6.98 8.79 -10.12
CA VAL A 466 7.28 7.59 -9.34
C VAL A 466 8.45 6.78 -9.92
N PRO A 467 8.47 6.38 -11.21
CA PRO A 467 9.64 5.73 -11.78
C PRO A 467 10.86 6.64 -11.80
N ALA A 468 10.73 7.94 -12.09
CA ALA A 468 11.86 8.86 -12.18
C ALA A 468 12.60 8.99 -10.84
N TRP A 469 11.93 9.29 -9.74
CA TRP A 469 12.56 9.35 -8.42
C TRP A 469 13.14 8.00 -7.99
N ALA A 470 12.46 6.88 -8.27
CA ALA A 470 12.99 5.55 -7.96
C ALA A 470 14.29 5.26 -8.73
N CYS A 471 14.33 5.60 -10.02
CA CYS A 471 15.50 5.40 -10.90
C CYS A 471 16.69 6.28 -10.49
N SER A 472 16.46 7.51 -10.03
CA SER A 472 17.52 8.47 -9.68
C SER A 472 18.47 7.94 -8.60
N MET A 473 17.92 7.35 -7.53
CA MET A 473 18.70 6.92 -6.36
C MET A 473 19.06 5.43 -6.38
N ALA A 474 18.42 4.63 -7.23
CA ALA A 474 18.81 3.26 -7.52
C ALA A 474 19.83 3.18 -8.66
N SER A 475 19.95 4.24 -9.47
CA SER A 475 20.69 4.25 -10.74
C SER A 475 20.33 3.07 -11.64
N LYS A 476 19.04 2.88 -11.83
CA LYS A 476 18.41 1.84 -12.67
C LYS A 476 17.43 2.50 -13.63
N ASP A 477 17.09 1.84 -14.73
CA ASP A 477 15.99 2.28 -15.58
C ASP A 477 14.61 1.71 -15.11
N PRO A 478 13.49 2.25 -15.62
CA PRO A 478 12.15 1.78 -15.24
C PRO A 478 11.92 0.29 -15.50
N GLY A 479 12.54 -0.29 -16.50
CA GLY A 479 12.44 -1.70 -16.84
C GLY A 479 13.16 -2.59 -15.83
N GLN A 480 14.38 -2.22 -15.41
CA GLN A 480 15.12 -2.92 -14.36
C GLN A 480 14.39 -2.88 -13.01
N LEU A 481 13.69 -1.78 -12.71
CA LEU A 481 12.85 -1.67 -11.50
C LEU A 481 11.49 -2.35 -11.67
N GLY A 482 11.03 -2.58 -12.91
CA GLY A 482 9.68 -3.08 -13.21
C GLY A 482 8.59 -2.08 -12.85
N ILE A 483 8.90 -0.78 -12.87
CA ILE A 483 8.00 0.32 -12.48
C ILE A 483 7.85 1.26 -13.68
N TYR A 484 6.72 1.17 -14.40
CA TYR A 484 6.48 1.89 -15.64
C TYR A 484 5.56 3.11 -15.48
N GLY A 485 5.05 3.35 -14.27
CA GLY A 485 4.16 4.46 -13.94
C GLY A 485 3.56 4.31 -12.54
N PHE A 486 2.57 5.15 -12.21
CA PHE A 486 1.84 5.06 -10.94
C PHE A 486 1.09 3.72 -10.80
N ARG A 487 0.45 3.26 -11.87
CA ARG A 487 -0.26 1.99 -11.93
C ARG A 487 0.45 1.06 -12.92
N ASN A 488 0.66 -0.18 -12.53
CA ASN A 488 1.31 -1.19 -13.34
C ASN A 488 0.45 -2.45 -13.36
N ARG A 489 0.48 -3.20 -14.46
CA ARG A 489 -0.19 -4.51 -14.51
C ARG A 489 0.48 -5.44 -13.49
N ALA A 490 -0.33 -6.11 -12.67
CA ALA A 490 0.17 -7.09 -11.71
C ALA A 490 0.52 -8.43 -12.40
N ASP A 491 -0.25 -8.76 -13.43
CA ASP A 491 -0.16 -9.99 -14.21
C ASP A 491 -0.69 -9.74 -15.63
N HIS A 492 -0.83 -10.79 -16.41
CA HIS A 492 -1.36 -10.70 -17.77
C HIS A 492 -2.90 -10.74 -17.85
N SER A 493 -3.63 -10.64 -16.73
CA SER A 493 -5.08 -10.40 -16.75
C SER A 493 -5.41 -8.98 -17.27
N TYR A 494 -6.67 -8.71 -17.60
CA TYR A 494 -7.07 -7.42 -18.19
C TYR A 494 -7.34 -6.33 -17.14
N GLU A 495 -7.64 -6.70 -15.90
CA GLU A 495 -8.17 -5.81 -14.87
C GLU A 495 -7.23 -5.61 -13.67
N ASN A 496 -6.25 -6.49 -13.48
CA ASN A 496 -5.43 -6.50 -12.28
C ASN A 496 -4.29 -5.47 -12.37
N MET A 497 -4.49 -4.32 -11.73
CA MET A 497 -3.53 -3.22 -11.68
C MET A 497 -3.03 -3.00 -10.25
N THR A 498 -1.73 -2.84 -10.07
CA THR A 498 -1.08 -2.45 -8.82
C THR A 498 -0.67 -0.98 -8.85
N ILE A 499 -0.69 -0.33 -7.67
CA ILE A 499 -0.14 1.01 -7.49
C ILE A 499 1.30 0.86 -7.01
N ALA A 500 2.23 1.51 -7.71
CA ALA A 500 3.63 1.56 -7.29
C ALA A 500 3.76 2.26 -5.93
N ASN A 501 4.54 1.68 -5.03
CA ASN A 501 4.70 2.13 -3.66
C ASN A 501 6.14 1.88 -3.16
N GLY A 502 6.44 2.19 -1.91
CA GLY A 502 7.77 2.03 -1.34
C GLY A 502 8.32 0.59 -1.39
N ARG A 503 7.45 -0.42 -1.44
CA ARG A 503 7.84 -1.83 -1.56
C ARG A 503 8.11 -2.25 -3.01
N SER A 504 7.63 -1.47 -3.99
CA SER A 504 7.84 -1.77 -5.41
C SER A 504 9.31 -1.62 -5.83
N VAL A 505 10.09 -0.77 -5.16
CA VAL A 505 11.52 -0.64 -5.40
C VAL A 505 12.24 -1.72 -4.59
N GLN A 506 12.67 -2.78 -5.24
CA GLN A 506 13.38 -3.89 -4.60
C GLN A 506 14.90 -3.74 -4.65
N GLU A 507 15.40 -2.95 -5.56
CA GLU A 507 16.82 -2.64 -5.70
C GLU A 507 17.32 -1.73 -4.56
N LEU A 508 18.59 -1.88 -4.19
CA LEU A 508 19.23 -0.99 -3.22
C LEU A 508 19.34 0.44 -3.80
N GLN A 509 19.11 1.41 -2.94
CA GLN A 509 19.22 2.83 -3.26
C GLN A 509 20.40 3.47 -2.50
N VAL A 510 20.79 4.66 -2.88
CA VAL A 510 21.94 5.38 -2.28
C VAL A 510 21.98 5.30 -0.76
N TRP A 511 20.88 5.56 -0.09
CA TRP A 511 20.82 5.51 1.38
C TRP A 511 20.98 4.13 2.00
N ASP A 512 20.73 3.06 1.24
CA ASP A 512 20.97 1.68 1.71
C ASP A 512 22.49 1.40 1.72
N TYR A 513 23.20 1.81 0.68
CA TYR A 513 24.68 1.73 0.64
C TYR A 513 25.33 2.63 1.70
N LEU A 514 24.83 3.85 1.88
CA LEU A 514 25.28 4.76 2.93
C LEU A 514 25.06 4.17 4.32
N GLY A 515 23.89 3.55 4.56
CA GLY A 515 23.58 2.87 5.81
C GLY A 515 24.53 1.69 6.09
N GLN A 516 24.88 0.90 5.06
CA GLN A 516 25.88 -0.17 5.17
C GLN A 516 27.26 0.38 5.54
N ALA A 517 27.60 1.59 5.10
CA ALA A 517 28.82 2.31 5.45
C ALA A 517 28.73 3.07 6.80
N GLY A 518 27.63 2.89 7.58
CA GLY A 518 27.43 3.56 8.87
C GLY A 518 27.06 5.04 8.80
N LYS A 519 26.71 5.55 7.61
CA LYS A 519 26.30 6.94 7.39
C LYS A 519 24.82 7.15 7.65
N GLN A 520 24.47 8.32 8.21
CA GLN A 520 23.11 8.70 8.56
C GLN A 520 22.40 9.40 7.39
N SER A 521 21.21 8.94 7.05
CA SER A 521 20.39 9.54 5.99
C SER A 521 19.08 10.13 6.53
N ILE A 522 18.70 11.32 6.07
CA ILE A 522 17.39 11.92 6.32
C ILE A 522 16.67 12.06 4.99
N LEU A 523 15.52 11.43 4.85
CA LEU A 523 14.72 11.39 3.63
C LEU A 523 13.35 11.99 3.90
N VAL A 524 12.98 13.07 3.22
CA VAL A 524 11.70 13.77 3.42
C VAL A 524 10.92 13.80 2.10
N GLY A 525 9.82 13.08 2.03
CA GLY A 525 8.92 13.14 0.89
C GLY A 525 9.44 12.53 -0.42
N VAL A 526 10.53 11.73 -0.40
CA VAL A 526 11.16 11.16 -1.61
C VAL A 526 10.29 10.03 -2.18
N PRO A 527 9.76 10.12 -3.42
CA PRO A 527 8.94 9.06 -4.02
C PRO A 527 9.78 7.86 -4.55
N PRO A 528 9.21 6.65 -4.51
CA PRO A 528 8.11 6.18 -3.70
C PRO A 528 8.60 5.76 -2.31
N SER A 529 8.11 6.37 -1.25
CA SER A 529 8.57 6.06 0.11
C SER A 529 7.47 5.63 1.08
N TYR A 530 6.27 5.36 0.61
CA TYR A 530 5.20 4.82 1.43
C TYR A 530 4.84 3.38 0.99
N PRO A 531 4.67 2.42 1.93
CA PRO A 531 5.07 2.50 3.34
C PRO A 531 6.58 2.71 3.49
N PRO A 532 7.01 3.47 4.54
CA PRO A 532 8.43 3.78 4.71
C PRO A 532 9.22 2.53 5.07
N LYS A 533 10.23 2.20 4.25
CA LYS A 533 11.22 1.18 4.57
C LYS A 533 12.21 1.69 5.62
N PRO A 534 12.80 0.82 6.45
CA PRO A 534 13.89 1.17 7.36
C PRO A 534 15.05 1.86 6.64
N VAL A 535 15.72 2.78 7.34
CA VAL A 535 16.94 3.46 6.90
C VAL A 535 17.80 3.75 8.13
N VAL A 536 19.12 3.80 7.97
CA VAL A 536 20.00 4.33 9.01
C VAL A 536 19.79 5.84 9.09
N GLY A 537 18.92 6.30 9.98
CA GLY A 537 18.45 7.68 10.08
C GLY A 537 16.95 7.85 10.07
N ILE A 538 16.42 8.77 9.28
CA ILE A 538 15.01 9.16 9.25
C ILE A 538 14.47 9.06 7.82
N ARG A 539 13.25 8.51 7.69
CA ARG A 539 12.47 8.53 6.45
C ARG A 539 11.06 9.05 6.73
N VAL A 540 10.63 10.04 5.98
CA VAL A 540 9.27 10.59 5.98
C VAL A 540 8.61 10.26 4.64
N GLY A 541 7.42 9.69 4.67
CA GLY A 541 6.67 9.25 3.49
C GLY A 541 6.34 10.38 2.52
N CYS A 542 6.22 10.02 1.23
CA CYS A 542 5.93 10.93 0.12
C CYS A 542 4.41 11.10 -0.09
N PHE A 543 4.03 11.81 -1.14
CA PHE A 543 2.64 12.07 -1.55
C PHE A 543 1.79 10.80 -1.80
N LEU A 544 2.40 9.62 -1.96
CA LEU A 544 1.67 8.34 -2.03
C LEU A 544 1.16 7.87 -0.67
N THR A 545 1.51 8.54 0.41
CA THR A 545 1.01 8.27 1.75
C THR A 545 -0.49 8.63 1.81
N PRO A 546 -1.37 7.73 2.27
CA PRO A 546 -2.82 8.01 2.30
C PRO A 546 -3.18 9.23 3.17
N SER A 547 -2.52 9.39 4.31
CA SER A 547 -2.66 10.55 5.20
C SER A 547 -1.55 10.58 6.24
N THR A 548 -1.41 11.68 6.98
CA THR A 548 -0.48 11.79 8.11
C THR A 548 -0.90 10.94 9.33
N GLN A 549 -2.08 10.33 9.29
CA GLN A 549 -2.53 9.36 10.27
C GLN A 549 -1.91 7.97 10.04
N SER A 550 -1.47 7.69 8.81
CA SER A 550 -0.76 6.46 8.47
C SER A 550 0.61 6.41 9.16
N LYS A 551 1.21 5.22 9.23
CA LYS A 551 2.62 5.05 9.62
C LYS A 551 3.51 5.57 8.49
N TYR A 552 3.68 6.88 8.42
CA TYR A 552 4.37 7.55 7.31
C TYR A 552 5.83 7.91 7.63
N THR A 553 6.32 7.59 8.83
CA THR A 553 7.71 7.84 9.21
C THR A 553 8.43 6.56 9.63
N PHE A 554 9.73 6.56 9.42
CA PHE A 554 10.66 5.63 10.06
C PHE A 554 11.83 6.42 10.67
N PRO A 555 12.11 6.25 11.98
CA PRO A 555 11.33 5.53 12.98
C PRO A 555 9.90 6.11 13.16
N GLU A 556 8.97 5.30 13.65
CA GLU A 556 7.54 5.70 13.72
C GLU A 556 7.30 6.91 14.63
N ASN A 557 8.03 7.02 15.75
CA ASN A 557 7.91 8.13 16.70
C ASN A 557 8.31 9.50 16.13
N VAL A 558 8.98 9.55 14.99
CA VAL A 558 9.32 10.82 14.30
C VAL A 558 8.08 11.60 13.88
N ARG A 559 6.94 10.92 13.64
CA ARG A 559 5.67 11.59 13.33
C ARG A 559 5.19 12.52 14.44
N GLU A 560 5.43 12.17 15.71
CA GLU A 560 5.08 12.99 16.86
C GLU A 560 5.93 14.26 16.95
N GLU A 561 7.19 14.16 16.54
CA GLU A 561 8.10 15.28 16.44
C GLU A 561 7.68 16.22 15.30
N ILE A 562 7.34 15.68 14.14
CA ILE A 562 6.79 16.45 13.02
C ILE A 562 5.52 17.18 13.43
N ALA A 563 4.59 16.53 14.11
CA ALA A 563 3.34 17.16 14.55
C ALA A 563 3.55 18.35 15.51
N LYS A 564 4.65 18.36 16.28
CA LYS A 564 5.02 19.49 17.14
C LYS A 564 5.63 20.65 16.38
N VAL A 565 6.45 20.36 15.37
CA VAL A 565 7.21 21.35 14.59
C VAL A 565 6.38 21.95 13.46
N ALA A 566 5.55 21.13 12.86
CA ALA A 566 4.73 21.41 11.69
C ALA A 566 3.32 20.84 11.90
N PRO A 567 2.47 21.45 12.73
CA PRO A 567 1.17 20.89 13.12
C PRO A 567 0.19 20.73 11.95
N ASN A 568 0.39 21.49 10.86
CA ASN A 568 -0.40 21.36 9.64
C ASN A 568 0.31 20.56 8.54
N TYR A 569 1.31 19.75 8.91
CA TYR A 569 2.05 18.95 7.93
C TYR A 569 1.13 18.05 7.11
N MET A 570 1.26 18.13 5.81
CA MET A 570 0.56 17.27 4.86
C MET A 570 1.54 16.68 3.86
N VAL A 571 1.29 15.44 3.47
CA VAL A 571 2.15 14.73 2.50
C VAL A 571 1.87 15.17 1.07
N ASP A 572 0.62 15.57 0.80
CA ASP A 572 0.14 16.12 -0.48
C ASP A 572 -1.10 17.01 -0.23
N VAL A 573 -1.44 17.86 -1.19
CA VAL A 573 -2.70 18.61 -1.17
C VAL A 573 -3.84 17.66 -1.54
N PRO A 574 -4.81 17.40 -0.64
CA PRO A 574 -5.92 16.51 -0.94
C PRO A 574 -6.78 17.09 -2.07
N ASN A 575 -7.21 16.25 -3.02
CA ASN A 575 -8.07 16.65 -4.14
C ASN A 575 -7.54 17.85 -4.93
N PHE A 576 -6.23 17.91 -5.22
CA PHE A 576 -5.59 19.04 -5.89
C PHE A 576 -6.15 19.33 -7.30
N ARG A 577 -6.80 18.35 -7.96
CA ARG A 577 -7.51 18.56 -9.22
C ARG A 577 -8.90 19.20 -8.97
N THR A 578 -8.90 20.47 -8.69
CA THR A 578 -10.09 21.25 -8.33
C THR A 578 -10.17 22.56 -9.12
N ASP A 579 -11.40 23.07 -9.32
CA ASP A 579 -11.64 24.40 -9.88
C ASP A 579 -11.55 25.51 -8.81
N ASN A 580 -11.48 25.17 -7.53
CA ASN A 580 -11.23 26.16 -6.46
C ASN A 580 -9.73 26.51 -6.41
N LYS A 581 -9.28 27.29 -7.39
CA LYS A 581 -7.85 27.59 -7.60
C LYS A 581 -7.25 28.44 -6.46
N GLN A 582 -8.02 29.37 -5.88
CA GLN A 582 -7.55 30.16 -4.75
C GLN A 582 -7.27 29.32 -3.51
N TRP A 583 -8.15 28.39 -3.20
CA TRP A 583 -7.95 27.43 -2.12
C TRP A 583 -6.73 26.53 -2.39
N LEU A 584 -6.63 26.01 -3.62
CA LEU A 584 -5.52 25.16 -4.03
C LEU A 584 -4.18 25.86 -3.86
N LEU A 585 -4.07 27.11 -4.34
CA LEU A 585 -2.85 27.90 -4.21
C LEU A 585 -2.44 28.06 -2.75
N GLY A 586 -3.39 28.44 -1.87
CA GLY A 586 -3.14 28.56 -0.44
C GLY A 586 -2.65 27.25 0.19
N LYS A 587 -3.23 26.10 -0.22
CA LYS A 587 -2.80 24.78 0.29
C LYS A 587 -1.43 24.35 -0.21
N ILE A 588 -1.05 24.70 -1.43
CA ILE A 588 0.30 24.42 -1.96
C ILE A 588 1.34 25.21 -1.13
N TYR A 589 1.12 26.49 -0.85
CA TYR A 589 2.01 27.29 0.01
C TYR A 589 2.11 26.71 1.42
N GLU A 590 0.99 26.37 2.05
CA GLU A 590 0.93 25.77 3.39
C GLU A 590 1.71 24.44 3.43
N MET A 591 1.49 23.54 2.48
CA MET A 591 2.18 22.25 2.39
C MET A 591 3.70 22.44 2.31
N THR A 592 4.16 23.31 1.43
CA THR A 592 5.58 23.60 1.23
C THR A 592 6.20 24.24 2.48
N GLU A 593 5.53 25.21 3.09
CA GLU A 593 6.01 25.85 4.32
C GLU A 593 6.21 24.85 5.46
N GLU A 594 5.21 23.99 5.70
CA GLU A 594 5.29 22.97 6.74
C GLU A 594 6.40 21.95 6.45
N ARG A 595 6.60 21.54 5.20
CA ARG A 595 7.69 20.66 4.79
C ARG A 595 9.06 21.28 5.05
N PHE A 596 9.25 22.55 4.70
CA PHE A 596 10.50 23.24 4.96
C PHE A 596 10.76 23.48 6.46
N LYS A 597 9.72 23.62 7.31
CA LYS A 597 9.87 23.61 8.78
C LYS A 597 10.48 22.28 9.24
N VAL A 598 9.98 21.15 8.74
CA VAL A 598 10.50 19.81 9.08
C VAL A 598 11.94 19.65 8.62
N ILE A 599 12.26 20.03 7.38
CA ILE A 599 13.64 19.96 6.84
C ILE A 599 14.60 20.72 7.73
N ARG A 600 14.30 22.00 8.01
CA ARG A 600 15.15 22.87 8.88
C ARG A 600 15.30 22.29 10.28
N HIS A 601 14.24 21.73 10.84
CA HIS A 601 14.28 21.10 12.16
C HIS A 601 15.22 19.89 12.15
N PHE A 602 15.07 18.99 11.20
CA PHE A 602 15.93 17.80 11.15
C PHE A 602 17.39 18.13 10.84
N MET A 603 17.68 19.14 10.03
CA MET A 603 19.05 19.60 9.77
C MET A 603 19.75 20.08 11.05
N LYS A 604 19.01 20.70 11.98
CA LYS A 604 19.54 21.24 13.25
C LYS A 604 19.64 20.18 14.34
N GLU A 605 18.61 19.35 14.47
CA GLU A 605 18.41 18.51 15.66
C GLU A 605 18.85 17.06 15.47
N LYS A 606 19.11 16.62 14.23
CA LYS A 606 19.44 15.23 13.93
C LYS A 606 20.84 15.10 13.29
N PRO A 607 21.57 14.04 13.61
CA PRO A 607 22.80 13.74 12.86
C PRO A 607 22.47 13.30 11.43
N TRP A 608 23.24 13.76 10.45
CA TRP A 608 23.11 13.33 9.07
C TRP A 608 24.41 13.52 8.28
N ASP A 609 24.66 12.61 7.34
CA ASP A 609 25.70 12.69 6.30
C ASP A 609 25.04 12.97 4.94
N PHE A 610 23.83 12.46 4.73
CA PHE A 610 23.04 12.62 3.53
C PHE A 610 21.63 13.08 3.87
N LEU A 611 21.17 14.18 3.30
CA LEU A 611 19.80 14.64 3.42
C LEU A 611 19.20 14.82 2.03
N MET A 612 18.07 14.16 1.77
CA MET A 612 17.30 14.35 0.55
C MET A 612 15.85 14.70 0.88
N ALA A 613 15.38 15.81 0.35
CA ALA A 613 14.00 16.25 0.47
C ALA A 613 13.40 16.54 -0.90
N VAL A 614 12.16 16.10 -1.14
CA VAL A 614 11.43 16.36 -2.38
C VAL A 614 10.23 17.23 -2.11
N GLU A 615 10.17 18.37 -2.80
CA GLU A 615 9.08 19.32 -2.79
C GLU A 615 8.14 19.07 -3.98
N ILE A 616 6.94 18.58 -3.69
CA ILE A 616 5.91 18.25 -4.69
C ILE A 616 5.05 19.48 -5.06
N GLY A 617 5.15 20.58 -4.32
CA GLY A 617 4.33 21.77 -4.54
C GLY A 617 4.53 22.40 -5.90
N VAL A 618 5.73 22.31 -6.47
CA VAL A 618 6.04 22.80 -7.82
C VAL A 618 5.21 22.05 -8.87
N ASP A 619 5.15 20.72 -8.79
CA ASP A 619 4.33 19.88 -9.66
C ASP A 619 2.84 20.24 -9.53
N ARG A 620 2.32 20.32 -8.30
CA ARG A 620 0.92 20.67 -8.03
C ARG A 620 0.56 22.06 -8.58
N LEU A 621 1.50 22.99 -8.48
CA LEU A 621 1.36 24.34 -9.02
C LEU A 621 1.24 24.32 -10.54
N HIS A 622 2.12 23.60 -11.23
CA HIS A 622 2.09 23.49 -12.68
C HIS A 622 0.77 22.88 -13.16
N HIS A 623 0.34 21.79 -12.61
CA HIS A 623 -0.92 21.12 -12.95
C HIS A 623 -2.14 22.00 -12.69
N GLY A 624 -2.10 22.84 -11.67
CA GLY A 624 -3.22 23.70 -11.29
C GLY A 624 -3.30 25.05 -12.00
N PHE A 625 -2.17 25.59 -12.51
CA PHE A 625 -2.07 27.02 -12.87
C PHE A 625 -1.38 27.31 -14.19
N TRP A 626 -0.95 26.34 -14.98
CA TRP A 626 -0.20 26.57 -16.22
C TRP A 626 -0.99 27.40 -17.23
N LYS A 627 -2.29 27.21 -17.35
CA LYS A 627 -3.17 27.98 -18.25
C LYS A 627 -3.20 29.50 -17.97
N TYR A 628 -2.93 29.92 -16.74
CA TYR A 628 -2.88 31.33 -16.39
C TYR A 628 -1.55 31.96 -16.78
N HIS A 629 -0.48 31.17 -16.73
CA HIS A 629 0.89 31.60 -16.99
C HIS A 629 1.22 31.64 -18.49
N ASP A 630 0.90 30.58 -19.26
CA ASP A 630 1.30 30.44 -20.65
C ASP A 630 0.23 30.97 -21.61
N PRO A 631 0.51 32.10 -22.35
CA PRO A 631 -0.44 32.66 -23.32
C PRO A 631 -0.78 31.72 -24.49
N ASN A 632 0.02 30.68 -24.73
CA ASN A 632 -0.23 29.70 -25.78
C ASN A 632 -1.08 28.52 -25.33
N HIS A 633 -1.45 28.47 -24.05
CA HIS A 633 -2.33 27.41 -23.56
C HIS A 633 -3.73 27.57 -24.15
N SER A 634 -4.35 26.44 -24.61
CA SER A 634 -5.67 26.43 -25.25
C SER A 634 -6.80 27.01 -24.36
N LYS A 635 -6.64 26.94 -23.04
CA LYS A 635 -7.56 27.47 -22.02
C LYS A 635 -6.97 28.73 -21.32
N HIS A 636 -6.06 29.49 -21.99
CA HIS A 636 -5.48 30.69 -21.37
C HIS A 636 -6.55 31.74 -21.07
N GLU A 637 -6.46 32.33 -19.86
CA GLU A 637 -7.38 33.35 -19.36
C GLU A 637 -6.63 34.71 -19.22
N PRO A 638 -6.59 35.57 -20.26
CA PRO A 638 -5.88 36.84 -20.20
C PRO A 638 -6.43 37.73 -19.07
N GLY A 639 -5.52 38.34 -18.29
CA GLY A 639 -5.90 39.25 -17.22
C GLY A 639 -6.48 38.62 -15.96
N ASN A 640 -6.44 37.28 -15.86
CA ASN A 640 -6.83 36.57 -14.63
C ASN A 640 -5.88 36.97 -13.48
N SER A 641 -6.43 37.09 -12.26
CA SER A 641 -5.66 37.43 -11.06
C SER A 641 -4.58 36.42 -10.67
N LEU A 642 -4.64 35.20 -11.22
CA LEU A 642 -3.71 34.10 -10.95
C LEU A 642 -2.55 34.02 -11.98
N VAL A 643 -2.41 34.99 -12.87
CA VAL A 643 -1.38 35.00 -13.94
C VAL A 643 0.05 34.88 -13.40
N ASN A 644 0.32 35.44 -12.23
CA ASN A 644 1.62 35.41 -11.59
C ASN A 644 1.81 34.26 -10.57
N SER A 645 0.82 33.38 -10.42
CA SER A 645 0.86 32.34 -9.36
C SER A 645 2.10 31.45 -9.46
N ILE A 646 2.52 31.06 -10.66
CA ILE A 646 3.73 30.26 -10.87
C ILE A 646 4.98 31.07 -10.53
N HIS A 647 5.10 32.28 -11.06
CA HIS A 647 6.23 33.20 -10.80
C HIS A 647 6.39 33.46 -9.29
N ASP A 648 5.30 33.91 -8.63
CA ASP A 648 5.35 34.34 -7.22
C ASP A 648 5.70 33.17 -6.30
N TYR A 649 5.21 31.97 -6.62
CA TYR A 649 5.56 30.77 -5.86
C TYR A 649 7.04 30.41 -6.02
N TYR A 650 7.61 30.45 -7.23
CA TYR A 650 9.03 30.15 -7.44
C TYR A 650 9.94 31.15 -6.72
N VAL A 651 9.63 32.45 -6.76
CA VAL A 651 10.36 33.47 -6.03
C VAL A 651 10.26 33.28 -4.51
N TRP A 652 9.09 32.87 -4.02
CA TRP A 652 8.90 32.57 -2.60
C TRP A 652 9.60 31.24 -2.20
N LEU A 653 9.57 30.21 -3.06
CA LEU A 653 10.27 28.96 -2.84
C LEU A 653 11.78 29.15 -2.76
N ASP A 654 12.36 30.03 -3.57
CA ASP A 654 13.78 30.39 -3.49
C ASP A 654 14.17 30.94 -2.09
N LYS A 655 13.26 31.68 -1.43
CA LYS A 655 13.47 32.13 -0.04
C LYS A 655 13.44 30.95 0.95
N GLN A 656 12.57 29.96 0.74
CA GLN A 656 12.56 28.75 1.56
C GLN A 656 13.85 27.95 1.38
N ILE A 657 14.32 27.80 0.14
CA ILE A 657 15.62 27.20 -0.17
C ILE A 657 16.74 27.99 0.53
N GLY A 658 16.74 29.33 0.45
CA GLY A 658 17.70 30.20 1.15
C GLY A 658 17.77 29.91 2.64
N SER A 659 16.62 29.73 3.31
CA SER A 659 16.56 29.43 4.74
C SER A 659 17.17 28.07 5.13
N VAL A 660 17.21 27.12 4.20
CA VAL A 660 17.89 25.82 4.36
C VAL A 660 19.39 25.97 4.11
N LEU A 661 19.77 26.78 3.11
CA LEU A 661 21.19 27.06 2.79
C LEU A 661 21.91 27.85 3.89
N GLU A 662 21.21 28.55 4.77
CA GLU A 662 21.79 29.19 5.96
C GLU A 662 22.23 28.17 7.04
N LEU A 663 21.79 26.90 6.93
CA LEU A 663 22.09 25.84 7.91
C LEU A 663 23.23 24.92 7.46
N ILE A 664 23.73 25.06 6.25
CA ILE A 664 24.85 24.23 5.77
C ILE A 664 26.18 24.78 6.28
N ASP A 665 27.14 23.87 6.49
CA ASP A 665 28.53 24.17 6.77
C ASP A 665 29.40 24.05 5.50
N ASP A 666 30.68 24.41 5.61
CA ASP A 666 31.63 24.34 4.50
C ASP A 666 31.89 22.90 4.02
N ASP A 667 31.55 21.89 4.80
CA ASP A 667 31.68 20.47 4.45
C ASP A 667 30.43 19.92 3.71
N THR A 668 29.40 20.73 3.50
CA THR A 668 28.13 20.35 2.91
C THR A 668 28.03 20.76 1.44
N SER A 669 28.07 19.81 0.51
CA SER A 669 27.71 20.04 -0.90
C SER A 669 26.20 20.02 -1.08
N VAL A 670 25.70 20.83 -2.02
CA VAL A 670 24.26 20.96 -2.32
C VAL A 670 23.97 20.54 -3.76
N ILE A 671 22.96 19.70 -3.95
CA ILE A 671 22.38 19.39 -5.24
C ILE A 671 20.93 19.89 -5.23
N VAL A 672 20.57 20.73 -6.20
CA VAL A 672 19.17 21.04 -6.48
C VAL A 672 18.82 20.39 -7.82
N MET A 673 17.77 19.56 -7.83
CA MET A 673 17.45 18.79 -9.02
C MET A 673 15.94 18.59 -9.17
N SER A 674 15.49 18.21 -10.37
CA SER A 674 14.14 17.72 -10.60
C SER A 674 14.16 16.41 -11.37
N ASP A 675 13.15 15.60 -11.13
CA ASP A 675 12.97 14.30 -11.77
C ASP A 675 12.51 14.40 -13.23
N HIS A 676 11.79 15.47 -13.58
CA HIS A 676 11.37 15.87 -14.92
C HIS A 676 11.04 17.37 -14.92
N GLY A 677 10.73 17.94 -16.06
CA GLY A 677 10.21 19.30 -16.20
C GLY A 677 8.69 19.31 -16.40
N ALA A 678 8.18 20.46 -16.81
CA ALA A 678 6.77 20.67 -17.15
C ALA A 678 6.60 21.43 -18.46
N LYS A 679 5.42 21.26 -19.05
CA LYS A 679 4.97 22.04 -20.20
C LYS A 679 3.44 22.14 -20.25
N ARG A 680 2.90 23.08 -21.04
CA ARG A 680 1.46 23.20 -21.21
C ARG A 680 0.87 21.90 -21.78
N MET A 681 -0.38 21.66 -21.47
CA MET A 681 -1.17 20.59 -22.07
C MET A 681 -2.05 21.18 -23.17
N ASP A 682 -1.79 20.78 -24.43
CA ASP A 682 -2.57 21.25 -25.59
C ASP A 682 -3.92 20.52 -25.69
N GLY A 683 -3.99 19.27 -25.22
CA GLY A 683 -5.18 18.43 -25.20
C GLY A 683 -4.86 16.96 -24.88
N GLY A 684 -5.84 16.10 -25.17
CA GLY A 684 -5.72 14.64 -24.99
C GLY A 684 -6.07 13.86 -26.26
N ILE A 685 -5.30 12.81 -26.53
CA ILE A 685 -5.61 11.79 -27.53
C ILE A 685 -6.40 10.67 -26.86
N THR A 686 -7.60 10.39 -27.35
CA THR A 686 -8.48 9.34 -26.80
C THR A 686 -8.06 7.98 -27.34
N LEU A 687 -7.06 7.40 -26.70
CA LEU A 687 -6.33 6.22 -27.18
C LEU A 687 -7.24 5.02 -27.44
N ASN A 688 -8.18 4.72 -26.54
CA ASN A 688 -9.08 3.58 -26.71
C ASN A 688 -10.16 3.82 -27.76
N GLU A 689 -10.64 5.08 -27.95
CA GLU A 689 -11.51 5.42 -29.06
C GLU A 689 -10.81 5.23 -30.41
N TRP A 690 -9.53 5.65 -30.49
CA TRP A 690 -8.73 5.42 -31.66
C TRP A 690 -8.55 3.92 -31.95
N LEU A 691 -8.22 3.11 -30.91
CA LEU A 691 -8.09 1.66 -31.07
C LEU A 691 -9.42 0.98 -31.49
N ILE A 692 -10.56 1.50 -31.03
CA ILE A 692 -11.88 1.03 -31.47
C ILE A 692 -12.09 1.36 -32.95
N ASN A 693 -11.82 2.59 -33.37
CA ASN A 693 -12.01 3.05 -34.75
C ASN A 693 -11.08 2.32 -35.75
N GLU A 694 -9.85 1.99 -35.33
CA GLU A 694 -8.89 1.19 -36.08
C GLU A 694 -9.17 -0.32 -36.04
N GLY A 695 -10.18 -0.77 -35.26
CA GLY A 695 -10.57 -2.18 -35.12
C GLY A 695 -9.68 -3.05 -34.26
N TYR A 696 -8.82 -2.46 -33.44
CA TYR A 696 -7.98 -3.21 -32.48
C TYR A 696 -8.71 -3.53 -31.18
N LEU A 697 -9.59 -2.65 -30.69
CA LEU A 697 -10.40 -2.83 -29.50
C LEU A 697 -11.88 -3.02 -29.89
N VAL A 698 -12.49 -4.11 -29.42
CA VAL A 698 -13.87 -4.45 -29.76
C VAL A 698 -14.69 -4.50 -28.48
N LEU A 699 -15.76 -3.71 -28.43
CA LEU A 699 -16.70 -3.69 -27.30
C LEU A 699 -17.89 -4.60 -27.58
N GLU A 700 -18.47 -5.20 -26.53
CA GLU A 700 -19.77 -5.89 -26.63
C GLU A 700 -20.92 -4.90 -26.78
N GLU A 701 -20.85 -3.78 -26.03
CA GLU A 701 -21.82 -2.67 -26.06
C GLU A 701 -21.07 -1.33 -25.97
N LYS A 702 -21.54 -0.32 -26.68
CA LYS A 702 -21.04 1.05 -26.50
C LYS A 702 -21.61 1.63 -25.19
N PRO A 703 -20.79 2.27 -24.33
CA PRO A 703 -21.28 2.88 -23.09
C PRO A 703 -22.12 4.13 -23.38
N GLN A 704 -23.09 4.44 -22.50
CA GLN A 704 -23.94 5.64 -22.57
C GLN A 704 -23.28 6.86 -21.91
N GLY A 705 -21.99 7.05 -22.04
CA GLY A 705 -21.26 8.17 -21.47
C GLY A 705 -19.80 7.83 -21.28
N VAL A 706 -19.02 8.79 -20.76
CA VAL A 706 -17.59 8.62 -20.56
C VAL A 706 -17.33 7.75 -19.34
N VAL A 707 -16.72 6.60 -19.54
CA VAL A 707 -16.40 5.64 -18.49
C VAL A 707 -14.99 5.08 -18.66
N PRO A 708 -14.30 4.71 -17.58
CA PRO A 708 -13.04 3.96 -17.64
C PRO A 708 -13.23 2.61 -18.35
N LEU A 709 -12.17 2.12 -19.01
CA LEU A 709 -12.18 0.85 -19.75
C LEU A 709 -12.61 -0.32 -18.84
N GLU A 710 -12.22 -0.32 -17.59
CA GLU A 710 -12.53 -1.37 -16.59
C GLU A 710 -14.04 -1.50 -16.29
N LYS A 711 -14.83 -0.49 -16.67
CA LYS A 711 -16.30 -0.48 -16.51
C LYS A 711 -17.05 -0.86 -17.79
N VAL A 712 -16.35 -1.19 -18.86
CA VAL A 712 -16.93 -1.53 -20.16
C VAL A 712 -16.78 -3.02 -20.43
N ARG A 713 -17.80 -3.66 -21.01
CA ARG A 713 -17.71 -5.04 -21.48
C ARG A 713 -16.96 -5.11 -22.80
N VAL A 714 -15.71 -5.57 -22.74
CA VAL A 714 -14.82 -5.74 -23.88
C VAL A 714 -14.96 -7.16 -24.43
N ASN A 715 -15.09 -7.30 -25.73
CA ASN A 715 -15.02 -8.59 -26.42
C ASN A 715 -13.56 -8.98 -26.61
N TRP A 716 -12.96 -9.58 -25.59
CA TRP A 716 -11.55 -9.96 -25.58
C TRP A 716 -11.20 -10.99 -26.66
N ALA A 717 -12.14 -11.86 -27.06
CA ALA A 717 -11.93 -12.83 -28.14
C ALA A 717 -11.80 -12.19 -29.54
N ARG A 718 -12.08 -10.89 -29.66
CA ARG A 718 -11.94 -10.12 -30.91
C ARG A 718 -11.03 -8.90 -30.75
N THR A 719 -10.58 -8.57 -29.55
CA THR A 719 -9.72 -7.45 -29.23
C THR A 719 -8.26 -7.84 -29.45
N ARG A 720 -7.53 -7.08 -30.26
CA ARG A 720 -6.09 -7.29 -30.53
C ARG A 720 -5.22 -6.43 -29.62
N ALA A 721 -5.66 -5.22 -29.25
CA ALA A 721 -4.92 -4.31 -28.39
C ALA A 721 -5.87 -3.40 -27.60
N TRP A 722 -5.41 -2.92 -26.45
CA TRP A 722 -6.08 -1.90 -25.63
C TRP A 722 -5.07 -0.96 -25.01
N GLY A 723 -5.53 0.20 -24.53
CA GLY A 723 -4.69 1.25 -24.02
C GLY A 723 -5.02 1.66 -22.58
N SER A 724 -4.02 2.17 -21.89
CA SER A 724 -4.16 2.87 -20.62
C SER A 724 -3.64 4.30 -20.77
N GLY A 725 -4.43 5.26 -20.33
CA GLY A 725 -4.12 6.69 -20.42
C GLY A 725 -3.30 7.19 -19.24
N GLY A 726 -3.04 8.49 -19.25
CA GLY A 726 -2.27 9.26 -18.31
C GLY A 726 -1.52 10.38 -19.03
N TYR A 727 -0.41 10.86 -18.49
CA TYR A 727 0.44 11.86 -19.15
C TYR A 727 1.09 11.31 -20.42
N TYR A 728 1.14 10.00 -20.59
CA TYR A 728 1.59 9.26 -21.78
C TYR A 728 0.68 8.05 -21.99
N GLY A 729 0.75 7.44 -23.19
CA GLY A 729 -0.01 6.25 -23.53
C GLY A 729 0.75 4.97 -23.25
N ARG A 730 0.06 3.97 -22.77
CA ARG A 730 0.54 2.58 -22.67
C ARG A 730 -0.38 1.70 -23.49
N VAL A 731 0.18 0.93 -24.41
CA VAL A 731 -0.58 -0.01 -25.24
C VAL A 731 -0.17 -1.42 -24.88
N PHE A 732 -1.17 -2.28 -24.75
CA PHE A 732 -1.03 -3.70 -24.46
C PHE A 732 -1.63 -4.52 -25.60
N LEU A 733 -0.97 -5.60 -25.99
CA LEU A 733 -1.41 -6.53 -27.02
C LEU A 733 -2.02 -7.77 -26.40
N ASN A 734 -3.04 -8.31 -27.06
CA ASN A 734 -3.78 -9.49 -26.60
C ASN A 734 -3.19 -10.76 -27.25
N VAL A 735 -2.10 -11.28 -26.67
CA VAL A 735 -1.28 -12.34 -27.23
C VAL A 735 -1.74 -13.71 -26.72
N LYS A 736 -1.89 -14.65 -27.66
CA LYS A 736 -2.29 -16.03 -27.37
C LYS A 736 -1.25 -16.75 -26.51
N GLY A 737 -1.74 -17.38 -25.44
CA GLY A 737 -0.88 -18.03 -24.45
C GLY A 737 -0.23 -17.10 -23.42
N ARG A 738 -0.41 -15.77 -23.55
CA ARG A 738 0.03 -14.75 -22.60
C ARG A 738 -1.16 -14.13 -21.85
N GLU A 739 -2.13 -13.61 -22.59
CA GLU A 739 -3.39 -13.11 -22.02
C GLU A 739 -4.48 -14.20 -22.01
N PRO A 740 -5.46 -14.14 -21.09
CA PRO A 740 -6.51 -15.19 -20.92
C PRO A 740 -7.31 -15.47 -22.19
N HIS A 741 -7.60 -14.46 -23.02
CA HIS A 741 -8.33 -14.58 -24.28
C HIS A 741 -7.48 -14.01 -25.44
N GLY A 742 -6.18 -14.29 -25.42
CA GLY A 742 -5.25 -13.81 -26.44
C GLY A 742 -5.62 -14.25 -27.84
N VAL A 743 -5.52 -13.32 -28.80
CA VAL A 743 -5.89 -13.54 -30.21
C VAL A 743 -4.74 -13.36 -31.20
N ILE A 744 -3.67 -12.66 -30.80
CA ILE A 744 -2.48 -12.47 -31.63
C ILE A 744 -1.59 -13.70 -31.44
N GLU A 745 -1.26 -14.37 -32.54
CA GLU A 745 -0.30 -15.47 -32.46
C GLU A 745 1.09 -14.93 -32.05
N PRO A 746 1.85 -15.67 -31.20
CA PRO A 746 3.16 -15.21 -30.72
C PRO A 746 4.12 -14.79 -31.85
N ASN A 747 4.06 -15.45 -33.01
CA ASN A 747 4.90 -15.13 -34.16
C ASN A 747 4.50 -13.81 -34.84
N ASP A 748 3.27 -13.34 -34.67
CA ASP A 748 2.76 -12.08 -35.23
C ASP A 748 2.95 -10.89 -34.29
N PHE A 749 3.43 -11.13 -33.06
CA PHE A 749 3.55 -10.11 -32.01
C PHE A 749 4.34 -8.87 -32.45
N GLU A 750 5.53 -9.06 -33.00
CA GLU A 750 6.36 -7.93 -33.44
C GLU A 750 5.75 -7.21 -34.66
N THR A 751 5.13 -7.95 -35.57
CA THR A 751 4.45 -7.38 -36.75
C THR A 751 3.32 -6.45 -36.32
N VAL A 752 2.50 -6.88 -35.36
CA VAL A 752 1.39 -6.05 -34.82
C VAL A 752 1.92 -4.84 -34.07
N ARG A 753 3.02 -5.00 -33.31
CA ARG A 753 3.68 -3.87 -32.62
C ARG A 753 4.20 -2.82 -33.60
N ASP A 754 4.81 -3.25 -34.71
CA ASP A 754 5.33 -2.35 -35.74
C ASP A 754 4.19 -1.64 -36.48
N GLU A 755 3.12 -2.37 -36.84
CA GLU A 755 1.91 -1.79 -37.43
C GLU A 755 1.31 -0.71 -36.53
N LEU A 756 1.12 -1.02 -35.24
CA LEU A 756 0.60 -0.04 -34.28
C LEU A 756 1.54 1.15 -34.10
N THR A 757 2.85 0.93 -34.06
CA THR A 757 3.84 1.99 -33.95
C THR A 757 3.71 2.98 -35.08
N GLU A 758 3.68 2.49 -36.34
CA GLU A 758 3.54 3.35 -37.54
C GLU A 758 2.24 4.14 -37.54
N LYS A 759 1.12 3.53 -37.12
CA LYS A 759 -0.18 4.17 -37.09
C LYS A 759 -0.28 5.22 -35.99
N LEU A 760 0.20 4.90 -34.78
CA LEU A 760 0.21 5.82 -33.63
C LEU A 760 1.06 7.07 -33.88
N MET A 761 2.19 6.92 -34.57
CA MET A 761 3.05 8.05 -34.95
C MET A 761 2.40 8.99 -36.00
N LYS A 762 1.35 8.54 -36.69
CA LYS A 762 0.63 9.34 -37.70
C LYS A 762 -0.59 10.08 -37.15
N ILE A 763 -0.94 9.87 -35.87
CA ILE A 763 -2.07 10.58 -35.26
C ILE A 763 -1.77 12.09 -35.25
N PRO A 764 -2.63 12.92 -35.88
CA PRO A 764 -2.42 14.37 -35.97
C PRO A 764 -2.96 15.08 -34.71
N ASP A 765 -2.76 16.41 -34.64
CA ASP A 765 -3.49 17.26 -33.67
C ASP A 765 -4.96 17.47 -34.12
N ASP A 766 -5.71 18.24 -33.31
CA ASP A 766 -7.12 18.59 -33.57
C ASP A 766 -7.37 19.39 -34.82
N LYS A 767 -6.31 19.94 -35.46
CA LYS A 767 -6.31 20.71 -36.69
C LYS A 767 -5.79 19.89 -37.87
N GLY A 768 -5.54 18.61 -37.69
CA GLY A 768 -5.02 17.71 -38.72
C GLY A 768 -3.52 17.88 -39.03
N ARG A 769 -2.77 18.59 -38.19
CA ARG A 769 -1.33 18.80 -38.35
C ARG A 769 -0.54 17.65 -37.73
N PRO A 770 0.56 17.20 -38.37
CA PRO A 770 1.44 16.20 -37.73
C PRO A 770 1.99 16.69 -36.38
N ILE A 771 2.01 15.81 -35.40
CA ILE A 771 2.64 16.06 -34.11
C ILE A 771 3.83 15.10 -33.89
N PRO A 772 4.90 15.51 -33.19
CA PRO A 772 6.10 14.68 -32.98
C PRO A 772 5.85 13.57 -31.95
N THR A 773 5.04 12.57 -32.33
CA THR A 773 4.76 11.41 -31.50
C THR A 773 5.93 10.42 -31.55
N ARG A 774 6.34 9.92 -30.38
CA ARG A 774 7.36 8.86 -30.24
C ARG A 774 6.74 7.64 -29.63
N VAL A 775 7.05 6.47 -30.19
CA VAL A 775 6.57 5.18 -29.71
C VAL A 775 7.78 4.32 -29.35
N TYR A 776 7.81 3.82 -28.14
CA TYR A 776 8.92 3.02 -27.64
C TYR A 776 8.49 1.59 -27.32
N LYS A 777 9.36 0.64 -27.68
CA LYS A 777 9.29 -0.75 -27.25
C LYS A 777 10.16 -0.90 -26.00
N PRO A 778 9.63 -1.27 -24.83
CA PRO A 778 10.40 -1.38 -23.56
C PRO A 778 11.71 -2.15 -23.72
N GLN A 779 11.69 -3.27 -24.43
CA GLN A 779 12.88 -4.11 -24.65
C GLN A 779 13.96 -3.44 -25.53
N ARG A 780 13.70 -2.28 -26.12
CA ARG A 780 14.66 -1.52 -26.93
C ARG A 780 15.26 -0.33 -26.18
N ILE A 781 14.61 0.13 -25.13
CA ILE A 781 15.04 1.33 -24.38
C ILE A 781 15.51 1.02 -22.96
N TYR A 782 15.20 -0.17 -22.42
CA TYR A 782 15.63 -0.59 -21.08
C TYR A 782 16.66 -1.71 -21.15
N HIS A 783 17.49 -1.80 -20.10
CA HIS A 783 18.48 -2.88 -19.96
C HIS A 783 17.80 -4.22 -19.64
N ASP A 784 16.65 -4.15 -18.97
CA ASP A 784 15.80 -5.29 -18.65
C ASP A 784 14.34 -4.84 -18.65
N ALA A 785 13.37 -5.75 -18.66
CA ALA A 785 11.95 -5.41 -18.61
C ALA A 785 11.23 -6.35 -17.63
N LYS A 786 11.44 -6.10 -16.34
CA LYS A 786 10.87 -6.88 -15.23
C LYS A 786 9.36 -6.67 -15.11
N ASN A 787 8.67 -7.59 -14.43
CA ASN A 787 7.22 -7.57 -14.21
C ASN A 787 6.43 -7.62 -15.55
N VAL A 788 5.35 -6.85 -15.67
CA VAL A 788 4.51 -6.81 -16.88
C VAL A 788 4.61 -5.42 -17.53
N PRO A 789 5.60 -5.20 -18.41
CA PRO A 789 5.75 -3.94 -19.12
C PRO A 789 4.59 -3.70 -20.07
N PRO A 790 4.27 -2.45 -20.44
CA PRO A 790 3.45 -2.19 -21.60
C PRO A 790 4.16 -2.69 -22.87
N ASP A 791 3.41 -3.14 -23.88
CA ASP A 791 3.99 -3.55 -25.15
C ASP A 791 4.51 -2.34 -25.95
N LEU A 792 3.84 -1.19 -25.82
CA LEU A 792 4.30 0.09 -26.36
C LEU A 792 4.09 1.21 -25.34
N ILE A 793 5.07 2.12 -25.27
CA ILE A 793 5.00 3.40 -24.55
C ILE A 793 4.87 4.50 -25.59
N VAL A 794 3.81 5.32 -25.51
CA VAL A 794 3.49 6.32 -26.52
C VAL A 794 3.56 7.72 -25.92
N ILE A 795 4.47 8.53 -26.44
CA ILE A 795 4.65 9.93 -26.09
C ILE A 795 4.00 10.78 -27.20
N PHE A 796 2.77 11.24 -26.99
CA PHE A 796 2.04 12.01 -27.98
C PHE A 796 2.53 13.46 -28.05
N GLY A 797 2.89 13.92 -29.27
CA GLY A 797 3.23 15.30 -29.51
C GLY A 797 4.32 15.86 -28.58
N ASP A 798 5.37 15.07 -28.28
CA ASP A 798 6.42 15.42 -27.33
C ASP A 798 5.86 15.84 -25.94
N LEU A 799 4.85 15.12 -25.45
CA LEU A 799 4.13 15.37 -24.19
C LEU A 799 3.23 16.62 -24.15
N TYR A 800 3.05 17.34 -25.25
CA TYR A 800 2.01 18.38 -25.33
C TYR A 800 0.59 17.78 -25.34
N TRP A 801 0.46 16.50 -25.70
CA TRP A 801 -0.80 15.78 -25.73
C TRP A 801 -0.75 14.61 -24.75
N ARG A 802 -1.69 14.56 -23.82
CA ARG A 802 -1.82 13.39 -22.94
C ARG A 802 -2.52 12.24 -23.64
N ALA A 803 -2.46 11.04 -23.08
CA ALA A 803 -3.31 9.92 -23.49
C ALA A 803 -4.54 9.83 -22.57
N VAL A 804 -5.74 9.69 -23.15
CA VAL A 804 -6.99 9.46 -22.43
C VAL A 804 -7.43 8.02 -22.64
N GLY A 805 -7.56 7.27 -21.53
CA GLY A 805 -7.91 5.85 -21.56
C GLY A 805 -9.42 5.57 -21.47
N SER A 806 -10.22 6.56 -21.11
CA SER A 806 -11.68 6.44 -20.99
C SER A 806 -12.34 6.26 -22.37
N ILE A 807 -13.51 5.63 -22.39
CA ILE A 807 -14.34 5.32 -23.56
C ILE A 807 -15.67 6.07 -23.46
N GLY A 808 -16.30 6.37 -24.60
CA GLY A 808 -17.59 7.06 -24.68
C GLY A 808 -17.50 8.52 -25.08
N LEU A 809 -16.28 9.03 -25.36
CA LEU A 809 -16.05 10.36 -25.89
C LEU A 809 -16.40 10.47 -27.38
N ASN A 810 -16.31 9.36 -28.14
CA ASN A 810 -16.60 9.27 -29.57
C ASN A 810 -15.84 10.29 -30.45
N THR A 811 -14.66 10.72 -30.02
CA THR A 811 -13.79 11.67 -30.71
C THR A 811 -12.33 11.29 -30.50
N LEU A 812 -11.46 11.62 -31.44
CA LEU A 812 -10.02 11.36 -31.33
C LEU A 812 -9.32 12.32 -30.35
N HIS A 813 -9.82 13.55 -30.25
CA HIS A 813 -9.23 14.59 -29.43
C HIS A 813 -10.21 15.04 -28.33
N THR A 814 -9.68 15.40 -27.17
CA THR A 814 -10.44 16.02 -26.08
C THR A 814 -9.61 17.11 -25.41
N PHE A 815 -10.29 18.14 -24.94
CA PHE A 815 -9.69 19.22 -24.16
C PHE A 815 -10.09 19.16 -22.68
N GLU A 816 -10.88 18.16 -22.33
CA GLU A 816 -11.27 17.87 -20.95
C GLU A 816 -10.50 16.62 -20.47
N ASN A 817 -10.11 16.65 -19.19
CA ASN A 817 -9.41 15.52 -18.57
C ASN A 817 -10.42 14.59 -17.89
N ASP A 818 -10.26 13.29 -18.10
CA ASP A 818 -11.02 12.23 -17.46
C ASP A 818 -10.69 12.07 -15.95
N THR A 819 -9.67 12.78 -15.45
CA THR A 819 -9.21 12.73 -14.05
C THR A 819 -9.42 14.05 -13.29
N GLY A 820 -10.15 15.00 -13.85
CA GLY A 820 -10.39 16.35 -13.30
C GLY A 820 -9.49 17.42 -13.90
N PRO A 821 -9.64 18.69 -13.46
CA PRO A 821 -8.89 19.84 -14.02
C PRO A 821 -7.38 19.65 -13.91
N ASP A 822 -6.68 19.85 -15.03
CA ASP A 822 -5.24 19.64 -15.13
C ASP A 822 -4.72 20.45 -16.35
N ASP A 823 -3.79 21.37 -16.12
CA ASP A 823 -3.37 22.35 -17.14
C ASP A 823 -1.97 22.06 -17.73
N ALA A 824 -1.20 21.14 -17.11
CA ALA A 824 0.17 20.85 -17.53
C ALA A 824 0.41 19.36 -17.81
N ASN A 825 1.38 19.08 -18.63
CA ASN A 825 1.99 17.77 -18.80
C ASN A 825 3.47 17.85 -18.40
N HIS A 826 4.12 16.73 -18.26
CA HIS A 826 5.54 16.65 -17.94
C HIS A 826 6.42 16.98 -19.14
N ALA A 827 7.70 17.31 -18.88
CA ALA A 827 8.73 17.46 -19.90
C ALA A 827 9.90 16.51 -19.64
N GLN A 828 10.62 16.15 -20.71
CA GLN A 828 11.71 15.16 -20.63
C GLN A 828 12.90 15.63 -19.80
N HIS A 829 13.12 16.94 -19.68
CA HIS A 829 14.28 17.48 -18.98
C HIS A 829 13.82 18.26 -17.75
N GLY A 830 14.43 17.93 -16.62
CA GLY A 830 14.40 18.70 -15.40
C GLY A 830 15.67 19.53 -15.21
N ILE A 831 15.91 20.00 -14.00
CA ILE A 831 17.10 20.79 -13.64
C ILE A 831 18.12 19.97 -12.87
N PHE A 832 19.38 20.41 -12.95
CA PHE A 832 20.47 20.01 -12.09
C PHE A 832 21.32 21.24 -11.74
N VAL A 833 21.58 21.46 -10.45
CA VAL A 833 22.49 22.46 -9.92
C VAL A 833 23.33 21.80 -8.84
N TYR A 834 24.64 21.83 -8.98
CA TYR A 834 25.59 21.36 -7.98
C TYR A 834 26.38 22.53 -7.41
N TYR A 835 26.51 22.60 -6.10
CA TYR A 835 27.28 23.60 -5.39
C TYR A 835 28.11 22.97 -4.27
N ASP A 836 29.37 23.38 -4.16
CA ASP A 836 30.27 22.99 -3.08
C ASP A 836 30.93 24.27 -2.53
N PRO A 837 30.75 24.62 -1.24
CA PRO A 837 31.30 25.84 -0.66
C PRO A 837 32.81 25.98 -0.81
N LYS A 838 33.52 24.84 -0.86
CA LYS A 838 34.98 24.77 -0.98
C LYS A 838 35.49 24.84 -2.42
N ARG A 839 34.60 24.70 -3.42
CA ARG A 839 34.94 24.63 -4.83
C ARG A 839 34.15 25.64 -5.63
N ASN A 840 34.77 26.70 -6.09
CA ASN A 840 34.13 27.62 -7.05
C ASN A 840 34.27 27.01 -8.46
N LEU A 841 33.16 26.49 -9.00
CA LEU A 841 33.06 25.89 -10.32
C LEU A 841 32.74 26.91 -11.43
N GLY A 842 32.63 28.19 -11.09
CA GLY A 842 32.52 29.33 -12.01
C GLY A 842 31.22 29.39 -12.81
N GLY A 843 30.15 28.81 -12.33
CA GLY A 843 28.85 28.80 -13.02
C GLY A 843 28.82 27.93 -14.28
N ARG A 844 29.59 26.86 -14.28
CA ARG A 844 29.77 25.98 -15.45
C ARG A 844 28.44 25.31 -15.85
N GLU A 845 28.06 25.44 -17.11
CA GLU A 845 26.96 24.71 -17.70
C GLU A 845 27.42 23.30 -18.12
N LEU A 846 26.65 22.28 -17.75
CA LEU A 846 26.88 20.87 -18.05
C LEU A 846 25.79 20.36 -18.99
N ALA A 847 26.15 19.45 -19.89
CA ALA A 847 25.23 18.84 -20.84
C ALA A 847 25.31 17.31 -20.77
N GLY A 848 24.26 16.64 -21.24
CA GLY A 848 24.21 15.17 -21.34
C GLY A 848 24.03 14.43 -20.02
N MET A 849 23.67 15.14 -18.94
CA MET A 849 23.38 14.54 -17.64
C MET A 849 22.06 13.79 -17.67
N ARG A 850 22.04 12.60 -17.13
CA ARG A 850 20.85 11.75 -17.01
C ARG A 850 20.47 11.57 -15.53
N LEU A 851 19.21 11.37 -15.28
CA LEU A 851 18.67 11.20 -13.92
C LEU A 851 19.34 10.03 -13.16
N THR A 852 19.69 8.96 -13.87
CA THR A 852 20.41 7.80 -13.33
C THR A 852 21.84 8.08 -12.87
N ASP A 853 22.42 9.21 -13.27
CA ASP A 853 23.77 9.62 -12.90
C ASP A 853 23.86 10.19 -11.47
N LEU A 854 22.71 10.49 -10.85
CA LEU A 854 22.66 11.08 -9.51
C LEU A 854 23.13 10.11 -8.42
N GLY A 855 22.67 8.88 -8.44
CA GLY A 855 23.07 7.86 -7.46
C GLY A 855 24.60 7.69 -7.38
N PRO A 856 25.28 7.37 -8.51
CA PRO A 856 26.74 7.30 -8.57
C PRO A 856 27.43 8.59 -8.13
N THR A 857 26.89 9.76 -8.50
CA THR A 857 27.46 11.06 -8.12
C THR A 857 27.43 11.28 -6.61
N VAL A 858 26.29 10.99 -5.96
CA VAL A 858 26.17 11.11 -4.49
C VAL A 858 27.10 10.15 -3.76
N LEU A 859 27.17 8.88 -4.20
CA LEU A 859 28.09 7.90 -3.61
C LEU A 859 29.54 8.33 -3.76
N HIS A 860 29.96 8.78 -4.96
CA HIS A 860 31.30 9.29 -5.23
C HIS A 860 31.68 10.47 -4.34
N GLU A 861 30.80 11.47 -4.25
CA GLU A 861 31.01 12.69 -3.44
C GLU A 861 31.12 12.38 -1.94
N LEU A 862 30.45 11.32 -1.45
CA LEU A 862 30.57 10.83 -0.07
C LEU A 862 31.71 9.80 0.12
N GLY A 863 32.54 9.57 -0.90
CA GLY A 863 33.70 8.66 -0.85
C GLY A 863 33.30 7.19 -0.72
N GLN A 864 32.15 6.83 -1.28
CA GLN A 864 31.67 5.44 -1.30
C GLN A 864 31.99 4.76 -2.64
N GLU A 865 32.17 3.44 -2.61
CA GLU A 865 32.28 2.64 -3.81
C GLU A 865 30.96 2.66 -4.60
N ILE A 866 31.06 2.80 -5.93
CA ILE A 866 29.90 2.78 -6.82
C ILE A 866 29.64 1.33 -7.21
N PRO A 867 28.45 0.79 -6.90
CA PRO A 867 28.07 -0.56 -7.30
C PRO A 867 28.15 -0.76 -8.82
N ALA A 868 28.73 -1.89 -9.24
CA ALA A 868 28.95 -2.20 -10.65
C ALA A 868 27.63 -2.36 -11.46
N ASP A 869 26.53 -2.59 -10.78
CA ASP A 869 25.18 -2.74 -11.37
C ASP A 869 24.41 -1.41 -11.51
N MET A 870 24.97 -0.28 -11.04
CA MET A 870 24.45 1.05 -11.35
C MET A 870 24.74 1.42 -12.80
N ILE A 871 23.72 1.85 -13.55
CA ILE A 871 23.86 2.16 -14.99
C ILE A 871 24.29 3.59 -15.28
N GLY A 872 24.17 4.49 -14.31
CA GLY A 872 24.60 5.88 -14.42
C GLY A 872 26.09 6.07 -14.23
N GLN A 873 26.56 7.26 -14.53
CA GLN A 873 27.95 7.69 -14.38
C GLN A 873 28.05 8.86 -13.40
N VAL A 874 29.24 9.06 -12.83
CA VAL A 874 29.47 10.24 -11.99
C VAL A 874 29.45 11.49 -12.86
N ILE A 875 28.60 12.46 -12.49
CA ILE A 875 28.53 13.77 -13.14
C ILE A 875 29.86 14.52 -12.91
N GLN A 876 30.60 14.78 -13.98
CA GLN A 876 31.92 15.42 -13.93
C GLN A 876 31.81 16.93 -13.74
N VAL A 877 31.63 17.38 -12.49
CA VAL A 877 31.48 18.80 -12.16
C VAL A 877 32.81 19.60 -12.30
N ASN A 878 33.97 18.93 -12.23
CA ASN A 878 35.32 19.52 -12.29
C ASN A 878 35.93 19.61 -13.70
N GLY A 879 35.31 19.02 -14.72
CA GLY A 879 35.73 19.21 -16.11
C GLY A 879 37.06 18.59 -16.54
N GLN A 880 37.42 17.45 -16.00
CA GLN A 880 38.39 16.55 -16.62
C GLN A 880 37.62 15.48 -17.43
N HIS A 881 37.89 15.44 -18.75
CA HIS A 881 37.43 14.34 -19.63
C HIS A 881 38.28 13.10 -19.39
#